data_2243f0a20de4d091dfceb1b5a39d3e2d
#
_entry.id   2243f0a20de4d091dfceb1b5a39d3e2d
#
_cell.length_a   1.000
_cell.length_b   1.000
_cell.length_c   1.000
_cell.angle_alpha   90.00
_cell.angle_beta   90.00
_cell.angle_gamma   90.00
#
_symmetry.space_group_name_H-M   'P 1'
#
loop_
_entity.id
_entity.type
_entity.pdbx_description
1 polymer ?
#
loop_
_entity_poly.entity_id
_entity_poly.type
_entity_poly.pdbx_seq_one_letter_code
_entity_poly.pdbx_strand_id
1 'polypeptide(L)'
;NPKKTGINGHPCHASVADLPAAPDVMVIVVPAAGVLEAVTQGAELGAKFAVILTSGFSEADDWGKAEEAKLVAVAKRTGLRIYGPNCPGLVNVSDRIGMTFSPAFRRDLRAGSIALATQGGGLGRNLMQSMDRGAGIAMWSSSGNEADLQVADFIHHMANDSGVKVICTLIEGIKDGPRFAAALRHAARMGKPVVGVKVGRSEYGQQAAISHTASITGSAEVNSTVFRQMGLIEVDDLDEIIDLATLLARKIPNGNEQVAVFASSGGAASLCADHVGLADLTLASFAPATTAALKAALPDYAAIGNPVDTTSVTISDPQAFSNALLPVAQDTTVGVVVLPIPLDYAAITGTTAEMIVAAQTQTGTPLCPVWMSDRPGEGYQRFQEAGITPFRSLRNMGKAVRRWIDYGKWLSGADGNWAPALIAQGVAGPAGRCVTLTEFDSKAELAAAGVPVAQARMAADATEAARIAAEMGAPAAMKIVSPDIAHKTEAGGVRLGVAPEAAAETFDAILAAVGAARPGARLQGVLVEPMARPGGVEALVGITRDPVFGHVLTFGLGGIHVEILRDVTRRILPVTAGMAREMTGELRASALLLGARGAAPRDLAALEALIVAVSDHVMRHHETIEEIDLNPVWVGAEGEGVMALDAVIVKRS
;
A
#
# COMPACT_ATOMS: atom_id res chain seq x y z
N ASN A 1 -37.20 16.34 19.13
CA ASN A 1 -38.32 15.77 18.37
C ASN A 1 -39.56 16.65 18.57
N PRO A 2 -40.07 17.38 17.54
CA PRO A 2 -41.16 18.33 17.67
C PRO A 2 -42.52 17.71 18.09
N LYS A 3 -42.64 16.39 18.01
CA LYS A 3 -43.89 15.66 18.30
C LYS A 3 -43.93 15.04 19.70
N LYS A 4 -42.88 15.17 20.51
CA LYS A 4 -42.78 14.55 21.83
C LYS A 4 -42.17 15.50 22.84
N THR A 5 -42.69 15.47 24.07
CA THR A 5 -42.16 16.24 25.21
C THR A 5 -41.17 15.44 26.07
N GLY A 6 -41.17 14.12 25.91
CA GLY A 6 -40.25 13.23 26.61
C GLY A 6 -40.11 11.88 25.90
N ILE A 7 -38.94 11.26 26.03
CA ILE A 7 -38.60 9.94 25.49
C ILE A 7 -37.80 9.19 26.59
N ASN A 8 -38.24 8.01 26.97
CA ASN A 8 -37.58 7.15 27.97
C ASN A 8 -37.20 7.90 29.30
N GLY A 9 -38.08 8.80 29.75
CA GLY A 9 -37.87 9.58 30.96
C GLY A 9 -36.98 10.83 30.82
N HIS A 10 -36.46 11.09 29.63
CA HIS A 10 -35.68 12.28 29.33
C HIS A 10 -36.52 13.36 28.63
N PRO A 11 -36.32 14.66 28.94
CA PRO A 11 -37.00 15.74 28.26
C PRO A 11 -36.66 15.77 26.78
N CYS A 12 -37.66 16.08 25.94
CA CYS A 12 -37.49 16.14 24.50
C CYS A 12 -37.82 17.57 24.01
N HIS A 13 -36.85 18.24 23.43
CA HIS A 13 -36.96 19.57 22.85
C HIS A 13 -37.46 19.53 21.41
N ALA A 14 -38.16 20.57 20.96
CA ALA A 14 -38.73 20.66 19.63
C ALA A 14 -37.64 20.83 18.57
N SER A 15 -36.62 21.64 18.85
CA SER A 15 -35.44 21.87 18.00
C SER A 15 -34.13 21.74 18.79
N VAL A 16 -33.01 21.73 18.10
CA VAL A 16 -31.68 21.75 18.74
C VAL A 16 -31.44 23.10 19.40
N ALA A 17 -31.98 24.18 18.85
CA ALA A 17 -31.86 25.52 19.40
C ALA A 17 -32.53 25.69 20.78
N ASP A 18 -33.50 24.81 21.12
CA ASP A 18 -34.21 24.83 22.40
C ASP A 18 -33.46 24.08 23.51
N LEU A 19 -32.28 23.54 23.26
CA LEU A 19 -31.49 22.83 24.28
C LEU A 19 -30.98 23.79 25.33
N PRO A 20 -31.00 23.43 26.61
CA PRO A 20 -30.57 24.30 27.73
C PRO A 20 -29.05 24.53 27.76
N ALA A 21 -28.27 23.70 27.07
CA ALA A 21 -26.82 23.80 26.96
C ALA A 21 -26.32 23.14 25.66
N ALA A 22 -25.13 23.56 25.19
CA ALA A 22 -24.48 22.96 24.05
C ALA A 22 -24.14 21.47 24.32
N PRO A 23 -24.54 20.53 23.46
CA PRO A 23 -24.10 19.15 23.57
C PRO A 23 -22.64 19.03 23.11
N ASP A 24 -21.83 18.20 23.76
CA ASP A 24 -20.49 17.90 23.25
C ASP A 24 -20.55 17.12 21.94
N VAL A 25 -21.50 16.18 21.82
CA VAL A 25 -21.71 15.33 20.65
C VAL A 25 -23.19 15.28 20.28
N MET A 26 -23.50 15.49 19.02
CA MET A 26 -24.83 15.27 18.45
C MET A 26 -24.82 13.99 17.60
N VAL A 27 -25.75 13.08 17.86
CA VAL A 27 -26.00 11.91 16.98
C VAL A 27 -27.25 12.20 16.16
N ILE A 28 -27.09 12.37 14.86
CA ILE A 28 -28.12 12.87 13.94
C ILE A 28 -28.71 11.73 13.13
N VAL A 29 -30.02 11.51 13.28
CA VAL A 29 -30.80 10.45 12.63
C VAL A 29 -32.13 11.00 12.08
N VAL A 30 -32.15 12.27 11.70
CA VAL A 30 -33.30 12.90 11.03
C VAL A 30 -33.24 12.68 9.53
N PRO A 31 -34.36 12.86 8.76
CA PRO A 31 -34.31 12.83 7.30
C PRO A 31 -33.27 13.80 6.73
N ALA A 32 -32.67 13.47 5.59
CA ALA A 32 -31.55 14.24 5.01
C ALA A 32 -31.84 15.74 4.88
N ALA A 33 -33.05 16.15 4.50
CA ALA A 33 -33.46 17.54 4.39
C ALA A 33 -33.41 18.34 5.72
N GLY A 34 -33.45 17.65 6.87
CA GLY A 34 -33.39 18.29 8.20
C GLY A 34 -31.99 18.30 8.83
N VAL A 35 -31.01 17.63 8.20
CA VAL A 35 -29.68 17.46 8.79
C VAL A 35 -28.92 18.78 8.86
N LEU A 36 -28.91 19.56 7.78
CA LEU A 36 -28.18 20.83 7.72
C LEU A 36 -28.67 21.82 8.79
N GLU A 37 -29.99 21.89 8.97
CA GLU A 37 -30.59 22.75 10.01
C GLU A 37 -30.15 22.32 11.41
N ALA A 38 -30.26 21.01 11.73
CA ALA A 38 -29.86 20.47 13.03
C ALA A 38 -28.36 20.68 13.31
N VAL A 39 -27.50 20.48 12.31
CA VAL A 39 -26.06 20.72 12.41
C VAL A 39 -25.74 22.19 12.63
N THR A 40 -26.42 23.08 11.91
CA THR A 40 -26.22 24.54 12.02
C THR A 40 -26.63 25.04 13.42
N GLN A 41 -27.82 24.67 13.89
CA GLN A 41 -28.30 25.02 15.24
C GLN A 41 -27.35 24.52 16.35
N GLY A 42 -26.88 23.27 16.20
CA GLY A 42 -25.93 22.72 17.17
C GLY A 42 -24.58 23.41 17.17
N ALA A 43 -24.06 23.76 16.00
CA ALA A 43 -22.82 24.51 15.86
C ALA A 43 -22.94 25.93 16.47
N GLU A 44 -24.07 26.60 16.30
CA GLU A 44 -24.35 27.91 16.88
C GLU A 44 -24.48 27.86 18.41
N LEU A 45 -24.99 26.75 18.96
CA LEU A 45 -24.97 26.49 20.39
C LEU A 45 -23.58 26.18 20.97
N GLY A 46 -22.61 25.78 20.12
CA GLY A 46 -21.27 25.43 20.55
C GLY A 46 -21.00 23.91 20.67
N ALA A 47 -21.80 23.08 20.00
CA ALA A 47 -21.52 21.65 19.89
C ALA A 47 -20.17 21.41 19.24
N LYS A 48 -19.43 20.39 19.71
CA LYS A 48 -18.07 20.09 19.22
C LYS A 48 -18.07 19.08 18.08
N PHE A 49 -18.97 18.08 18.14
CA PHE A 49 -19.03 16.99 17.18
C PHE A 49 -20.47 16.71 16.74
N ALA A 50 -20.63 16.37 15.43
CA ALA A 50 -21.86 15.86 14.85
C ALA A 50 -21.58 14.50 14.19
N VAL A 51 -22.21 13.43 14.69
CA VAL A 51 -22.20 12.09 14.09
C VAL A 51 -23.46 11.94 13.25
N ILE A 52 -23.34 11.98 11.93
CA ILE A 52 -24.48 11.98 11.01
C ILE A 52 -24.66 10.58 10.42
N LEU A 53 -25.61 9.82 10.97
CA LEU A 53 -25.91 8.46 10.52
C LEU A 53 -26.77 8.46 9.24
N THR A 54 -27.47 9.57 8.98
CA THR A 54 -28.38 9.73 7.86
C THR A 54 -27.65 9.65 6.51
N SER A 55 -28.19 8.88 5.57
CA SER A 55 -27.81 8.81 4.16
C SER A 55 -28.63 9.76 3.28
N GLY A 56 -28.28 9.86 2.00
CA GLY A 56 -28.93 10.73 1.01
C GLY A 56 -28.14 12.01 0.74
N PHE A 57 -26.82 11.90 0.71
CA PHE A 57 -25.87 12.99 0.44
C PHE A 57 -25.09 12.72 -0.85
N SER A 58 -23.78 12.92 -0.89
CA SER A 58 -22.99 12.82 -2.11
C SER A 58 -23.03 11.44 -2.78
N GLU A 59 -23.39 10.40 -2.05
CA GLU A 59 -23.58 9.05 -2.56
C GLU A 59 -24.91 8.85 -3.31
N ALA A 60 -25.87 9.78 -3.15
CA ALA A 60 -27.22 9.62 -3.69
C ALA A 60 -27.40 10.40 -5.00
N ASP A 61 -27.25 11.72 -4.99
CA ASP A 61 -27.52 12.59 -6.12
C ASP A 61 -26.83 13.97 -5.99
N ASP A 62 -27.06 14.84 -6.99
CA ASP A 62 -26.47 16.19 -7.02
C ASP A 62 -27.02 17.09 -5.90
N TRP A 63 -28.27 16.91 -5.48
CA TRP A 63 -28.83 17.63 -4.34
C TRP A 63 -28.07 17.25 -3.05
N GLY A 64 -27.91 15.94 -2.81
CA GLY A 64 -27.16 15.43 -1.67
C GLY A 64 -25.71 15.91 -1.64
N LYS A 65 -25.06 15.97 -2.81
CA LYS A 65 -23.72 16.52 -2.95
C LYS A 65 -23.66 18.01 -2.58
N ALA A 66 -24.65 18.79 -3.00
CA ALA A 66 -24.74 20.21 -2.64
C ALA A 66 -24.99 20.41 -1.14
N GLU A 67 -25.83 19.58 -0.51
CA GLU A 67 -26.09 19.62 0.94
C GLU A 67 -24.84 19.22 1.75
N GLU A 68 -24.09 18.19 1.32
CA GLU A 68 -22.83 17.81 1.95
C GLU A 68 -21.81 18.97 1.88
N ALA A 69 -21.72 19.68 0.76
CA ALA A 69 -20.84 20.85 0.65
C ALA A 69 -21.23 21.97 1.64
N LYS A 70 -22.53 22.16 1.92
CA LYS A 70 -23.00 23.11 2.95
C LYS A 70 -22.61 22.65 4.36
N LEU A 71 -22.68 21.34 4.67
CA LEU A 71 -22.20 20.79 5.93
C LEU A 71 -20.70 21.07 6.13
N VAL A 72 -19.89 20.85 5.10
CA VAL A 72 -18.46 21.19 5.11
C VAL A 72 -18.24 22.67 5.39
N ALA A 73 -19.04 23.55 4.79
CA ALA A 73 -18.95 24.99 5.02
C ALA A 73 -19.31 25.37 6.48
N VAL A 74 -20.31 24.73 7.08
CA VAL A 74 -20.62 24.91 8.50
C VAL A 74 -19.45 24.47 9.38
N ALA A 75 -18.90 23.29 9.15
CA ALA A 75 -17.75 22.77 9.90
C ALA A 75 -16.56 23.75 9.84
N LYS A 76 -16.19 24.23 8.65
CA LYS A 76 -15.09 25.19 8.45
C LYS A 76 -15.32 26.53 9.16
N ARG A 77 -16.57 27.04 9.15
CA ARG A 77 -16.91 28.32 9.75
C ARG A 77 -16.93 28.27 11.29
N THR A 78 -17.40 27.16 11.87
CA THR A 78 -17.71 27.09 13.31
C THR A 78 -16.69 26.28 14.11
N GLY A 79 -15.89 25.46 13.46
CA GLY A 79 -14.99 24.49 14.12
C GLY A 79 -15.67 23.21 14.58
N LEU A 80 -16.99 23.05 14.36
CA LEU A 80 -17.69 21.79 14.59
C LEU A 80 -17.07 20.70 13.71
N ARG A 81 -16.78 19.53 14.30
CA ARG A 81 -16.26 18.38 13.55
C ARG A 81 -17.42 17.48 13.13
N ILE A 82 -17.41 17.06 11.87
CA ILE A 82 -18.44 16.22 11.29
C ILE A 82 -17.91 14.82 11.03
N TYR A 83 -18.60 13.83 11.57
CA TYR A 83 -18.41 12.41 11.32
C TYR A 83 -19.55 11.89 10.44
N GLY A 84 -19.23 11.35 9.28
CA GLY A 84 -20.18 10.99 8.23
C GLY A 84 -20.27 12.09 7.16
N PRO A 85 -21.43 12.32 6.53
CA PRO A 85 -22.72 11.60 6.67
C PRO A 85 -22.68 10.18 6.13
N ASN A 86 -23.84 9.50 6.12
CA ASN A 86 -23.98 8.13 5.62
C ASN A 86 -23.04 7.14 6.33
N CYS A 87 -22.87 7.29 7.64
CA CYS A 87 -22.03 6.40 8.41
C CYS A 87 -22.88 5.51 9.34
N PRO A 88 -22.50 4.25 9.56
CA PRO A 88 -23.20 3.39 10.54
C PRO A 88 -22.83 3.71 11.99
N GLY A 89 -21.96 4.69 12.21
CA GLY A 89 -21.54 5.13 13.53
C GLY A 89 -20.27 4.47 14.03
N LEU A 90 -20.10 4.44 15.34
CA LEU A 90 -18.93 3.92 16.04
C LEU A 90 -19.31 3.06 17.25
N VAL A 91 -18.39 2.18 17.63
CA VAL A 91 -18.43 1.43 18.90
C VAL A 91 -17.03 1.44 19.52
N ASN A 92 -16.92 1.92 20.76
CA ASN A 92 -15.75 1.70 21.59
C ASN A 92 -16.08 0.57 22.57
N VAL A 93 -15.51 -0.61 22.34
CA VAL A 93 -15.78 -1.81 23.12
C VAL A 93 -15.13 -1.70 24.49
N SER A 94 -13.93 -1.13 24.56
CA SER A 94 -13.17 -0.96 25.80
C SER A 94 -13.88 -0.07 26.80
N ASP A 95 -14.45 1.05 26.33
CA ASP A 95 -15.15 2.04 27.16
C ASP A 95 -16.66 1.81 27.19
N ARG A 96 -17.18 0.79 26.49
CA ARG A 96 -18.62 0.46 26.40
C ARG A 96 -19.46 1.61 25.84
N ILE A 97 -18.94 2.33 24.85
CA ILE A 97 -19.64 3.43 24.17
C ILE A 97 -20.12 2.95 22.81
N GLY A 98 -21.41 3.12 22.52
CA GLY A 98 -22.00 2.80 21.21
C GLY A 98 -22.81 3.97 20.67
N MET A 99 -22.44 4.48 19.51
CA MET A 99 -23.21 5.46 18.72
C MET A 99 -23.49 4.85 17.34
N THR A 100 -24.36 3.85 17.32
CA THR A 100 -24.67 3.06 16.11
C THR A 100 -26.10 2.58 16.15
N PHE A 101 -26.67 2.34 14.96
CA PHE A 101 -28.01 1.72 14.81
C PHE A 101 -27.94 0.22 14.47
N SER A 102 -26.75 -0.33 14.32
CA SER A 102 -26.58 -1.71 13.84
C SER A 102 -26.99 -2.75 14.90
N PRO A 103 -27.87 -3.71 14.57
CA PRO A 103 -28.20 -4.80 15.47
C PRO A 103 -27.03 -5.78 15.70
N ALA A 104 -25.97 -5.73 14.90
CA ALA A 104 -24.79 -6.59 15.04
C ALA A 104 -24.08 -6.41 16.41
N PHE A 105 -24.29 -5.29 17.10
CA PHE A 105 -23.69 -4.97 18.39
C PHE A 105 -24.56 -5.31 19.61
N ARG A 106 -25.60 -6.09 19.43
CA ARG A 106 -26.46 -6.60 20.54
C ARG A 106 -25.93 -7.86 21.22
N ARG A 107 -24.78 -8.39 20.75
CA ARG A 107 -24.11 -9.57 21.31
C ARG A 107 -23.04 -9.15 22.31
N ASP A 108 -22.56 -10.13 23.08
CA ASP A 108 -21.41 -9.92 23.97
C ASP A 108 -20.20 -9.54 23.12
N LEU A 109 -19.69 -8.34 23.39
CA LEU A 109 -18.52 -7.80 22.72
C LEU A 109 -17.25 -8.19 23.48
N ARG A 110 -16.22 -8.62 22.75
CA ARG A 110 -14.93 -8.97 23.33
C ARG A 110 -13.97 -7.80 23.20
N ALA A 111 -13.69 -7.14 24.32
CA ALA A 111 -12.68 -6.09 24.37
C ALA A 111 -11.28 -6.67 24.14
N GLY A 112 -10.42 -5.88 23.47
CA GLY A 112 -9.04 -6.26 23.18
C GLY A 112 -8.24 -5.11 22.60
N SER A 113 -7.24 -5.39 21.77
CA SER A 113 -6.26 -4.41 21.33
C SER A 113 -6.25 -4.13 19.81
N ILE A 114 -7.23 -4.65 19.09
CA ILE A 114 -7.38 -4.38 17.65
C ILE A 114 -8.39 -3.28 17.44
N ALA A 115 -8.04 -2.22 16.75
CA ALA A 115 -8.95 -1.13 16.37
C ALA A 115 -9.29 -1.20 14.88
N LEU A 116 -10.51 -0.82 14.52
CA LEU A 116 -11.02 -0.88 13.15
C LEU A 116 -11.43 0.52 12.68
N ALA A 117 -10.73 1.07 11.69
CA ALA A 117 -11.08 2.31 10.99
C ALA A 117 -11.51 1.98 9.56
N THR A 118 -12.81 2.08 9.25
CA THR A 118 -13.37 1.65 7.96
C THR A 118 -14.14 2.77 7.27
N GLN A 119 -14.23 2.74 5.95
CA GLN A 119 -15.12 3.63 5.21
C GLN A 119 -16.50 2.99 5.02
N GLY A 120 -16.54 1.75 4.54
CA GLY A 120 -17.78 1.00 4.35
C GLY A 120 -18.31 0.36 5.63
N GLY A 121 -19.62 0.52 5.87
CA GLY A 121 -20.28 0.01 7.07
C GLY A 121 -20.51 -1.49 7.07
N GLY A 122 -20.83 -2.08 5.93
CA GLY A 122 -21.17 -3.51 5.80
C GLY A 122 -19.97 -4.41 6.14
N LEU A 123 -18.86 -4.19 5.46
CA LEU A 123 -17.62 -4.95 5.64
C LEU A 123 -16.97 -4.67 7.01
N GLY A 124 -17.05 -3.43 7.51
CA GLY A 124 -16.57 -3.09 8.85
C GLY A 124 -17.30 -3.87 9.96
N ARG A 125 -18.62 -4.04 9.82
CA ARG A 125 -19.40 -4.87 10.75
C ARG A 125 -19.07 -6.36 10.64
N ASN A 126 -18.70 -6.84 9.45
CA ASN A 126 -18.21 -8.20 9.27
C ASN A 126 -16.91 -8.42 10.06
N LEU A 127 -15.96 -7.48 10.01
CA LEU A 127 -14.74 -7.55 10.80
C LEU A 127 -15.01 -7.58 12.32
N MET A 128 -16.04 -6.90 12.81
CA MET A 128 -16.47 -6.98 14.21
C MET A 128 -16.90 -8.39 14.62
N GLN A 129 -17.44 -9.20 13.70
CA GLN A 129 -17.80 -10.60 13.99
C GLN A 129 -16.58 -11.49 14.23
N SER A 130 -15.35 -11.03 13.95
CA SER A 130 -14.13 -11.77 14.28
C SER A 130 -13.97 -12.03 15.78
N MET A 131 -14.71 -11.31 16.63
CA MET A 131 -14.81 -11.61 18.06
C MET A 131 -15.32 -13.04 18.33
N ASP A 132 -16.18 -13.56 17.45
CA ASP A 132 -16.62 -14.96 17.48
C ASP A 132 -15.49 -15.95 17.17
N ARG A 133 -14.35 -15.48 16.59
CA ARG A 133 -13.12 -16.26 16.37
C ARG A 133 -12.09 -16.06 17.49
N GLY A 134 -12.39 -15.26 18.51
CA GLY A 134 -11.50 -14.96 19.62
C GLY A 134 -10.69 -13.66 19.48
N ALA A 135 -10.87 -12.90 18.39
CA ALA A 135 -10.22 -11.59 18.25
C ALA A 135 -10.78 -10.59 19.28
N GLY A 136 -9.90 -9.88 19.97
CA GLY A 136 -10.28 -8.81 20.89
C GLY A 136 -10.27 -7.45 20.17
N ILE A 137 -11.41 -6.77 20.14
CA ILE A 137 -11.58 -5.48 19.46
C ILE A 137 -11.63 -4.35 20.50
N ALA A 138 -10.81 -3.32 20.35
CA ALA A 138 -10.83 -2.13 21.18
C ALA A 138 -11.97 -1.19 20.77
N MET A 139 -12.00 -0.84 19.50
CA MET A 139 -13.00 0.07 18.93
C MET A 139 -13.19 -0.15 17.44
N TRP A 140 -14.33 0.31 16.94
CA TRP A 140 -14.65 0.38 15.51
C TRP A 140 -15.28 1.73 15.17
N SER A 141 -14.85 2.30 14.04
CA SER A 141 -15.46 3.46 13.41
C SER A 141 -15.65 3.23 11.92
N SER A 142 -16.71 3.76 11.35
CA SER A 142 -16.92 3.75 9.91
C SER A 142 -17.25 5.15 9.42
N SER A 143 -16.34 5.76 8.69
CA SER A 143 -16.36 7.20 8.37
C SER A 143 -17.46 7.65 7.42
N GLY A 144 -18.07 6.73 6.65
CA GLY A 144 -19.10 7.07 5.66
C GLY A 144 -18.56 7.94 4.53
N ASN A 145 -19.29 9.00 4.18
CA ASN A 145 -18.91 9.88 3.06
C ASN A 145 -17.69 10.77 3.33
N GLU A 146 -17.22 10.88 4.57
CA GLU A 146 -16.04 11.69 4.92
C GLU A 146 -16.15 13.17 4.51
N ALA A 147 -17.21 13.82 4.95
CA ALA A 147 -17.38 15.24 4.67
C ALA A 147 -16.32 16.12 5.38
N ASP A 148 -15.90 15.75 6.61
CA ASP A 148 -14.83 16.40 7.37
C ASP A 148 -13.85 15.38 7.96
N LEU A 149 -14.32 14.53 8.89
CA LEU A 149 -13.47 13.48 9.47
C LEU A 149 -13.35 12.31 8.48
N GLN A 150 -12.09 11.94 8.19
CA GLN A 150 -11.74 10.88 7.25
C GLN A 150 -11.18 9.65 8.00
N VAL A 151 -11.08 8.52 7.33
CA VAL A 151 -10.43 7.31 7.88
C VAL A 151 -9.05 7.61 8.46
N ALA A 152 -8.32 8.55 7.87
CA ALA A 152 -7.03 9.03 8.33
C ALA A 152 -7.06 9.58 9.77
N ASP A 153 -8.12 10.32 10.13
CA ASP A 153 -8.26 10.88 11.49
C ASP A 153 -8.51 9.79 12.52
N PHE A 154 -9.29 8.79 12.16
CA PHE A 154 -9.55 7.65 13.03
C PHE A 154 -8.29 6.81 13.21
N ILE A 155 -7.51 6.56 12.16
CA ILE A 155 -6.20 5.90 12.26
C ILE A 155 -5.28 6.70 13.19
N HIS A 156 -5.20 8.03 13.02
CA HIS A 156 -4.39 8.89 13.89
C HIS A 156 -4.84 8.86 15.34
N HIS A 157 -6.16 8.91 15.60
CA HIS A 157 -6.72 8.82 16.95
C HIS A 157 -6.39 7.46 17.60
N MET A 158 -6.66 6.37 16.90
CA MET A 158 -6.39 5.01 17.35
C MET A 158 -4.91 4.76 17.63
N ALA A 159 -4.01 5.40 16.88
CA ALA A 159 -2.58 5.31 17.10
C ALA A 159 -2.14 5.92 18.44
N ASN A 160 -2.87 6.92 18.96
CA ASN A 160 -2.60 7.54 20.26
C ASN A 160 -3.19 6.77 21.44
N ASP A 161 -4.09 5.81 21.19
CA ASP A 161 -4.70 5.01 22.26
C ASP A 161 -3.71 3.93 22.75
N SER A 162 -3.39 3.94 24.04
CA SER A 162 -2.47 2.99 24.67
C SER A 162 -3.00 1.55 24.69
N GLY A 163 -4.31 1.34 24.67
CA GLY A 163 -4.97 0.04 24.61
C GLY A 163 -4.93 -0.60 23.22
N VAL A 164 -4.72 0.20 22.16
CA VAL A 164 -4.64 -0.28 20.78
C VAL A 164 -3.23 -0.75 20.47
N LYS A 165 -3.08 -1.95 19.90
CA LYS A 165 -1.81 -2.49 19.40
C LYS A 165 -1.76 -2.58 17.88
N VAL A 166 -2.89 -2.79 17.22
CA VAL A 166 -3.00 -2.93 15.77
C VAL A 166 -4.22 -2.17 15.27
N ILE A 167 -4.09 -1.52 14.15
CA ILE A 167 -5.18 -0.82 13.47
C ILE A 167 -5.50 -1.55 12.17
N CYS A 168 -6.76 -1.92 11.97
CA CYS A 168 -7.23 -2.48 10.71
C CYS A 168 -8.06 -1.45 9.95
N THR A 169 -7.95 -1.43 8.63
CA THR A 169 -8.66 -0.47 7.79
C THR A 169 -9.24 -1.08 6.53
N LEU A 170 -10.40 -0.57 6.12
CA LEU A 170 -11.03 -0.84 4.82
C LEU A 170 -11.12 0.47 4.06
N ILE A 171 -10.46 0.54 2.90
CA ILE A 171 -10.30 1.76 2.13
C ILE A 171 -11.01 1.62 0.79
N GLU A 172 -12.05 2.40 0.56
CA GLU A 172 -12.77 2.52 -0.71
C GLU A 172 -12.15 3.62 -1.59
N GLY A 173 -11.87 4.78 -1.00
CA GLY A 173 -11.18 5.91 -1.65
C GLY A 173 -10.39 6.75 -0.66
N ILE A 174 -9.44 7.52 -1.14
CA ILE A 174 -8.64 8.44 -0.31
C ILE A 174 -8.84 9.84 -0.88
N LYS A 175 -9.42 10.75 -0.07
CA LYS A 175 -9.70 12.13 -0.48
C LYS A 175 -8.51 13.06 -0.27
N ASP A 176 -7.75 12.84 0.80
CA ASP A 176 -6.60 13.66 1.19
C ASP A 176 -5.39 12.74 1.41
N GLY A 177 -4.59 12.58 0.36
CA GLY A 177 -3.40 11.72 0.36
C GLY A 177 -2.36 12.12 1.41
N PRO A 178 -1.96 13.39 1.51
CA PRO A 178 -1.04 13.88 2.54
C PRO A 178 -1.52 13.61 3.96
N ARG A 179 -2.80 13.83 4.26
CA ARG A 179 -3.41 13.55 5.57
C ARG A 179 -3.39 12.05 5.89
N PHE A 180 -3.73 11.22 4.90
CA PHE A 180 -3.69 9.77 5.04
C PHE A 180 -2.27 9.26 5.29
N ALA A 181 -1.29 9.69 4.49
CA ALA A 181 0.10 9.33 4.67
C ALA A 181 0.67 9.82 6.02
N ALA A 182 0.28 11.00 6.49
CA ALA A 182 0.65 11.51 7.80
C ALA A 182 0.10 10.63 8.94
N ALA A 183 -1.13 10.15 8.82
CA ALA A 183 -1.74 9.25 9.79
C ALA A 183 -1.02 7.89 9.86
N LEU A 184 -0.68 7.30 8.71
CA LEU A 184 0.09 6.06 8.65
C LEU A 184 1.48 6.20 9.28
N ARG A 185 2.20 7.29 8.96
CA ARG A 185 3.51 7.57 9.57
C ARG A 185 3.39 7.78 11.07
N HIS A 186 2.34 8.45 11.53
CA HIS A 186 2.10 8.62 12.96
C HIS A 186 1.87 7.27 13.63
N ALA A 187 0.99 6.42 13.09
CA ALA A 187 0.75 5.08 13.61
C ALA A 187 2.04 4.26 13.72
N ALA A 188 2.86 4.31 12.69
CA ALA A 188 4.14 3.61 12.67
C ALA A 188 5.12 4.12 13.74
N ARG A 189 5.24 5.46 13.94
CA ARG A 189 6.06 6.06 15.01
C ARG A 189 5.57 5.67 16.40
N MET A 190 4.27 5.47 16.56
CA MET A 190 3.67 4.98 17.80
C MET A 190 3.80 3.46 17.96
N GLY A 191 4.49 2.77 17.04
CA GLY A 191 4.64 1.31 17.06
C GLY A 191 3.34 0.55 16.78
N LYS A 192 2.38 1.17 16.08
CA LYS A 192 1.07 0.60 15.75
C LYS A 192 1.04 0.19 14.27
N PRO A 193 1.18 -1.09 13.93
CA PRO A 193 0.99 -1.54 12.55
C PRO A 193 -0.43 -1.26 12.07
N VAL A 194 -0.54 -0.88 10.79
CA VAL A 194 -1.81 -0.69 10.10
C VAL A 194 -1.96 -1.79 9.05
N VAL A 195 -3.02 -2.59 9.14
CA VAL A 195 -3.35 -3.66 8.18
C VAL A 195 -4.59 -3.24 7.41
N GLY A 196 -4.55 -3.33 6.08
CA GLY A 196 -5.67 -2.82 5.29
C GLY A 196 -5.98 -3.55 4.00
N VAL A 197 -7.25 -3.47 3.60
CA VAL A 197 -7.73 -3.88 2.27
C VAL A 197 -8.13 -2.63 1.51
N LYS A 198 -7.62 -2.48 0.27
CA LYS A 198 -8.12 -1.51 -0.70
C LYS A 198 -9.18 -2.16 -1.57
N VAL A 199 -10.40 -1.64 -1.50
CA VAL A 199 -11.51 -2.03 -2.37
C VAL A 199 -11.37 -1.33 -3.73
N GLY A 200 -11.76 -1.98 -4.81
CA GLY A 200 -11.69 -1.40 -6.16
C GLY A 200 -10.28 -1.47 -6.76
N ARG A 201 -9.57 -2.61 -6.63
CA ARG A 201 -8.25 -2.82 -7.24
C ARG A 201 -8.31 -3.30 -8.69
N SER A 202 -9.36 -4.02 -9.08
CA SER A 202 -9.58 -4.46 -10.45
C SER A 202 -10.50 -3.48 -11.20
N GLU A 203 -10.51 -3.55 -12.52
CA GLU A 203 -11.43 -2.74 -13.35
C GLU A 203 -12.89 -2.93 -12.95
N TYR A 204 -13.31 -4.18 -12.69
CA TYR A 204 -14.66 -4.47 -12.20
C TYR A 204 -14.92 -3.87 -10.81
N GLY A 205 -13.94 -4.00 -9.91
CA GLY A 205 -14.03 -3.42 -8.57
C GLY A 205 -14.05 -1.90 -8.60
N GLN A 206 -13.30 -1.25 -9.48
CA GLN A 206 -13.31 0.20 -9.66
C GLN A 206 -14.66 0.71 -10.16
N GLN A 207 -15.23 0.04 -11.18
CA GLN A 207 -16.56 0.39 -11.70
C GLN A 207 -17.65 0.26 -10.61
N ALA A 208 -17.60 -0.81 -9.82
CA ALA A 208 -18.52 -1.01 -8.71
C ALA A 208 -18.34 0.04 -7.60
N ALA A 209 -17.10 0.39 -7.23
CA ALA A 209 -16.80 1.39 -6.22
C ALA A 209 -17.25 2.80 -6.62
N ILE A 210 -17.03 3.22 -7.86
CA ILE A 210 -17.51 4.51 -8.41
C ILE A 210 -19.03 4.60 -8.29
N SER A 211 -19.75 3.52 -8.60
CA SER A 211 -21.22 3.49 -8.50
C SER A 211 -21.73 3.57 -7.05
N HIS A 212 -20.92 3.14 -6.07
CA HIS A 212 -21.33 3.06 -4.66
C HIS A 212 -20.96 4.31 -3.84
N THR A 213 -19.81 4.92 -4.10
CA THR A 213 -19.26 5.97 -3.22
C THR A 213 -19.13 7.34 -3.89
N ALA A 214 -19.38 7.45 -5.20
CA ALA A 214 -19.10 8.63 -6.03
C ALA A 214 -17.64 9.16 -5.88
N SER A 215 -16.75 8.35 -5.31
CA SER A 215 -15.36 8.70 -5.05
C SER A 215 -14.44 8.19 -6.16
N ILE A 216 -13.45 8.99 -6.56
CA ILE A 216 -12.38 8.54 -7.45
C ILE A 216 -11.51 7.58 -6.64
N THR A 217 -11.45 6.30 -7.07
CA THR A 217 -10.69 5.26 -6.35
C THR A 217 -9.17 5.41 -6.48
N GLY A 218 -8.70 6.27 -7.39
CA GLY A 218 -7.28 6.41 -7.74
C GLY A 218 -6.71 5.16 -8.42
N SER A 219 -5.45 5.21 -8.88
CA SER A 219 -4.75 4.04 -9.41
C SER A 219 -4.47 3.02 -8.29
N ALA A 220 -4.82 1.76 -8.51
CA ALA A 220 -4.55 0.68 -7.56
C ALA A 220 -3.04 0.53 -7.29
N GLU A 221 -2.22 0.66 -8.33
CA GLU A 221 -0.77 0.57 -8.25
C GLU A 221 -0.16 1.71 -7.45
N VAL A 222 -0.69 2.93 -7.60
CA VAL A 222 -0.26 4.09 -6.80
C VAL A 222 -0.67 3.90 -5.34
N ASN A 223 -1.90 3.47 -5.07
CA ASN A 223 -2.34 3.18 -3.70
C ASN A 223 -1.43 2.14 -3.03
N SER A 224 -1.16 0.99 -3.68
CA SER A 224 -0.28 -0.06 -3.14
C SER A 224 1.16 0.44 -2.93
N THR A 225 1.65 1.33 -3.80
CA THR A 225 2.95 1.99 -3.63
C THR A 225 2.99 2.85 -2.37
N VAL A 226 1.96 3.69 -2.18
CA VAL A 226 1.81 4.52 -0.96
C VAL A 226 1.75 3.65 0.28
N PHE A 227 0.91 2.62 0.27
CA PHE A 227 0.73 1.72 1.41
C PHE A 227 2.07 1.11 1.83
N ARG A 228 2.81 0.52 0.89
CA ARG A 228 4.13 -0.06 1.15
C ARG A 228 5.13 0.97 1.70
N GLN A 229 5.24 2.16 1.07
CA GLN A 229 6.15 3.19 1.54
C GLN A 229 5.80 3.72 2.94
N MET A 230 4.52 3.80 3.28
CA MET A 230 4.05 4.34 4.56
C MET A 230 3.85 3.27 5.64
N GLY A 231 4.14 1.99 5.34
CA GLY A 231 4.06 0.89 6.30
C GLY A 231 2.67 0.36 6.56
N LEU A 232 1.69 0.64 5.69
CA LEU A 232 0.43 -0.07 5.70
C LEU A 232 0.64 -1.45 5.07
N ILE A 233 0.26 -2.49 5.80
CA ILE A 233 0.35 -3.87 5.33
C ILE A 233 -0.92 -4.19 4.55
N GLU A 234 -0.80 -4.18 3.23
CA GLU A 234 -1.93 -4.48 2.34
C GLU A 234 -2.20 -5.99 2.31
N VAL A 235 -3.46 -6.36 2.46
CA VAL A 235 -3.96 -7.74 2.39
C VAL A 235 -5.08 -7.86 1.34
N ASP A 236 -5.43 -9.11 0.97
CA ASP A 236 -6.32 -9.36 -0.16
C ASP A 236 -7.80 -9.49 0.24
N ASP A 237 -8.09 -9.92 1.47
CA ASP A 237 -9.44 -10.12 1.96
C ASP A 237 -9.59 -9.88 3.49
N LEU A 238 -10.83 -10.03 3.99
CA LEU A 238 -11.18 -9.75 5.38
C LEU A 238 -10.62 -10.79 6.35
N ASP A 239 -10.52 -12.05 5.95
CA ASP A 239 -9.94 -13.10 6.78
C ASP A 239 -8.45 -12.84 6.99
N GLU A 240 -7.73 -12.43 5.94
CA GLU A 240 -6.32 -12.06 6.03
C GLU A 240 -6.07 -10.85 6.96
N ILE A 241 -7.00 -9.86 6.99
CA ILE A 241 -6.91 -8.75 7.97
C ILE A 241 -6.85 -9.31 9.38
N ILE A 242 -7.81 -10.17 9.74
CA ILE A 242 -7.94 -10.66 11.12
C ILE A 242 -6.78 -11.60 11.46
N ASP A 243 -6.41 -12.51 10.57
CA ASP A 243 -5.32 -13.45 10.76
C ASP A 243 -4.00 -12.72 11.04
N LEU A 244 -3.69 -11.69 10.24
CA LEU A 244 -2.48 -10.88 10.43
C LEU A 244 -2.57 -9.96 11.66
N ALA A 245 -3.71 -9.30 11.88
CA ALA A 245 -3.88 -8.37 13.00
C ALA A 245 -3.76 -9.09 14.35
N THR A 246 -4.30 -10.29 14.47
CA THR A 246 -4.19 -11.07 15.72
C THR A 246 -2.75 -11.56 15.98
N LEU A 247 -1.98 -11.86 14.93
CA LEU A 247 -0.56 -12.18 15.05
C LEU A 247 0.25 -10.95 15.49
N LEU A 248 0.07 -9.80 14.83
CA LEU A 248 0.72 -8.53 15.16
C LEU A 248 0.36 -8.02 16.56
N ALA A 249 -0.89 -8.20 17.00
CA ALA A 249 -1.32 -7.82 18.35
C ALA A 249 -0.62 -8.62 19.46
N ARG A 250 -0.17 -9.84 19.13
CA ARG A 250 0.59 -10.72 20.04
C ARG A 250 2.07 -10.38 20.05
N LYS A 251 2.66 -10.15 18.87
CA LYS A 251 4.08 -9.80 18.73
C LYS A 251 4.36 -9.04 17.46
N ILE A 252 5.10 -7.96 17.59
CA ILE A 252 5.75 -7.29 16.47
C ILE A 252 7.02 -8.07 16.11
N PRO A 253 7.31 -8.35 14.83
CA PRO A 253 8.51 -9.10 14.43
C PRO A 253 9.79 -8.34 14.78
N ASN A 254 10.82 -9.06 15.16
CA ASN A 254 12.08 -8.50 15.67
C ASN A 254 13.34 -8.95 14.89
N GLY A 255 13.16 -9.37 13.63
CA GLY A 255 14.26 -9.74 12.74
C GLY A 255 14.55 -11.24 12.68
N ASN A 256 13.92 -12.09 13.51
CA ASN A 256 13.98 -13.54 13.31
C ASN A 256 12.86 -13.97 12.36
N GLU A 257 13.25 -14.53 11.21
CA GLU A 257 12.36 -14.77 10.06
C GLU A 257 12.08 -16.25 9.82
N GLN A 258 12.62 -17.16 10.66
CA GLN A 258 12.53 -18.58 10.41
C GLN A 258 11.32 -19.21 11.12
N VAL A 259 10.70 -20.16 10.43
CA VAL A 259 9.47 -20.82 10.85
C VAL A 259 9.77 -22.21 11.39
N ALA A 260 9.20 -22.57 12.53
CA ALA A 260 9.12 -23.96 12.94
C ALA A 260 7.72 -24.51 12.69
N VAL A 261 7.62 -25.72 12.16
CA VAL A 261 6.37 -26.48 12.03
C VAL A 261 6.39 -27.61 13.06
N PHE A 262 5.36 -27.64 13.91
CA PHE A 262 5.22 -28.62 14.98
C PHE A 262 3.85 -29.30 14.89
N ALA A 263 3.84 -30.58 14.58
CA ALA A 263 2.61 -31.34 14.26
C ALA A 263 2.57 -32.71 14.92
N SER A 264 1.39 -33.23 15.13
CA SER A 264 1.14 -34.62 15.56
C SER A 264 0.73 -35.55 14.41
N SER A 265 0.99 -35.12 13.17
CA SER A 265 0.65 -35.86 11.95
C SER A 265 1.63 -35.51 10.84
N GLY A 266 2.30 -36.50 10.29
CA GLY A 266 3.26 -36.34 9.21
C GLY A 266 2.64 -35.73 7.94
N GLY A 267 1.40 -36.08 7.60
CA GLY A 267 0.70 -35.49 6.48
C GLY A 267 0.41 -34.01 6.69
N ALA A 268 0.00 -33.62 7.90
CA ALA A 268 -0.22 -32.22 8.24
C ALA A 268 1.10 -31.41 8.31
N ALA A 269 2.16 -32.04 8.81
CA ALA A 269 3.50 -31.45 8.83
C ALA A 269 4.01 -31.15 7.42
N SER A 270 3.92 -32.14 6.51
CA SER A 270 4.35 -32.01 5.11
C SER A 270 3.56 -30.94 4.38
N LEU A 271 2.23 -30.96 4.47
CA LEU A 271 1.37 -29.98 3.82
C LEU A 271 1.63 -28.56 4.36
N CYS A 272 1.90 -28.42 5.66
CA CYS A 272 2.24 -27.14 6.27
C CYS A 272 3.60 -26.64 5.75
N ALA A 273 4.60 -27.51 5.62
CA ALA A 273 5.91 -27.16 5.05
C ALA A 273 5.80 -26.72 3.58
N ASP A 274 4.93 -27.36 2.78
CA ASP A 274 4.63 -26.89 1.42
C ASP A 274 4.14 -25.44 1.42
N HIS A 275 3.22 -25.11 2.31
CA HIS A 275 2.70 -23.73 2.41
C HIS A 275 3.72 -22.73 2.98
N VAL A 276 4.67 -23.17 3.79
CA VAL A 276 5.83 -22.36 4.20
C VAL A 276 6.68 -22.03 2.96
N GLY A 277 7.03 -23.06 2.15
CA GLY A 277 7.80 -22.86 0.93
C GLY A 277 7.06 -22.01 -0.12
N LEU A 278 5.76 -22.27 -0.36
CA LEU A 278 4.93 -21.49 -1.30
C LEU A 278 4.74 -20.02 -0.90
N ALA A 279 4.98 -19.68 0.36
CA ALA A 279 4.97 -18.31 0.87
C ALA A 279 6.37 -17.67 0.92
N ASP A 280 7.38 -18.28 0.28
CA ASP A 280 8.78 -17.86 0.32
C ASP A 280 9.34 -17.70 1.76
N LEU A 281 8.87 -18.55 2.68
CA LEU A 281 9.33 -18.61 4.05
C LEU A 281 10.41 -19.68 4.20
N THR A 282 11.27 -19.55 5.22
CA THR A 282 12.36 -20.48 5.49
C THR A 282 12.10 -21.26 6.78
N LEU A 283 12.24 -22.57 6.72
CA LEU A 283 12.21 -23.43 7.91
C LEU A 283 13.47 -23.23 8.76
N ALA A 284 13.30 -23.10 10.09
CA ALA A 284 14.40 -22.95 11.03
C ALA A 284 15.27 -24.22 11.10
N SER A 285 16.58 -24.05 11.17
CA SER A 285 17.49 -25.10 11.55
C SER A 285 17.68 -25.07 13.07
N PHE A 286 17.17 -26.06 13.77
CA PHE A 286 17.19 -26.09 15.24
C PHE A 286 18.59 -26.12 15.82
N ALA A 287 18.78 -25.46 16.94
CA ALA A 287 20.00 -25.54 17.75
C ALA A 287 20.23 -26.97 18.26
N PRO A 288 21.48 -27.37 18.48
CA PRO A 288 21.81 -28.73 19.01
C PRO A 288 21.09 -29.06 20.33
N ALA A 289 20.88 -28.07 21.20
CA ALA A 289 20.15 -28.23 22.45
C ALA A 289 18.68 -28.60 22.23
N THR A 290 18.03 -27.94 21.26
CA THR A 290 16.64 -28.23 20.88
C THR A 290 16.52 -29.64 20.29
N THR A 291 17.44 -30.01 19.39
CA THR A 291 17.47 -31.36 18.81
C THR A 291 17.67 -32.42 19.91
N ALA A 292 18.54 -32.17 20.88
CA ALA A 292 18.75 -33.10 22.01
C ALA A 292 17.51 -33.23 22.90
N ALA A 293 16.81 -32.10 23.16
CA ALA A 293 15.56 -32.09 23.93
C ALA A 293 14.44 -32.87 23.20
N LEU A 294 14.30 -32.70 21.88
CA LEU A 294 13.34 -33.43 21.07
C LEU A 294 13.62 -34.93 21.09
N LYS A 295 14.90 -35.36 21.01
CA LYS A 295 15.31 -36.79 21.15
C LYS A 295 14.95 -37.38 22.52
N ALA A 296 15.04 -36.57 23.57
CA ALA A 296 14.70 -37.02 24.91
C ALA A 296 13.19 -37.10 25.17
N ALA A 297 12.40 -36.26 24.49
CA ALA A 297 10.96 -36.16 24.68
C ALA A 297 10.13 -37.05 23.76
N LEU A 298 10.67 -37.45 22.61
CA LEU A 298 9.95 -38.16 21.56
C LEU A 298 10.56 -39.54 21.28
N PRO A 299 9.78 -40.53 20.81
CA PRO A 299 10.29 -41.82 20.44
C PRO A 299 11.23 -41.77 19.22
N ASP A 300 12.10 -42.75 19.07
CA ASP A 300 13.13 -42.82 18.02
C ASP A 300 12.59 -42.76 16.59
N TYR A 301 11.33 -43.12 16.38
CA TYR A 301 10.66 -43.06 15.08
C TYR A 301 10.00 -41.70 14.78
N ALA A 302 10.00 -40.76 15.71
CA ALA A 302 9.47 -39.42 15.47
C ALA A 302 10.45 -38.60 14.60
N ALA A 303 9.89 -37.69 13.77
CA ALA A 303 10.73 -36.76 13.01
C ALA A 303 11.06 -35.55 13.89
N ILE A 304 12.32 -35.44 14.29
CA ILE A 304 12.86 -34.40 15.18
C ILE A 304 13.51 -33.23 14.42
N GLY A 305 13.52 -33.29 13.08
CA GLY A 305 13.91 -32.15 12.25
C GLY A 305 12.78 -31.10 12.17
N ASN A 306 12.94 -30.09 11.32
CA ASN A 306 11.85 -29.15 10.99
C ASN A 306 11.36 -29.46 9.58
N PRO A 307 10.11 -29.88 9.39
CA PRO A 307 9.01 -30.05 10.37
C PRO A 307 9.25 -31.09 11.45
N VAL A 308 8.79 -30.80 12.68
CA VAL A 308 8.68 -31.79 13.75
C VAL A 308 7.38 -32.58 13.57
N ASP A 309 7.48 -33.91 13.45
CA ASP A 309 6.31 -34.78 13.53
C ASP A 309 6.41 -35.61 14.82
N THR A 310 5.61 -35.25 15.81
CA THR A 310 5.59 -35.92 17.11
C THR A 310 4.83 -37.24 17.09
N THR A 311 4.21 -37.60 15.98
CA THR A 311 3.35 -38.77 15.81
C THR A 311 2.12 -38.77 16.77
N SER A 312 1.44 -39.89 16.87
CA SER A 312 0.30 -40.05 17.79
C SER A 312 0.69 -40.13 19.28
N VAL A 313 1.96 -40.21 19.61
CA VAL A 313 2.40 -40.31 21.01
C VAL A 313 1.97 -39.14 21.84
N THR A 314 2.09 -37.95 21.30
CA THR A 314 1.68 -36.71 22.01
C THR A 314 0.16 -36.60 22.20
N ILE A 315 -0.64 -37.38 21.47
CA ILE A 315 -2.09 -37.48 21.68
C ILE A 315 -2.41 -38.24 22.97
N SER A 316 -1.58 -39.25 23.31
CA SER A 316 -1.74 -40.09 24.50
C SER A 316 -0.92 -39.62 25.69
N ASP A 317 0.13 -38.83 25.47
CA ASP A 317 1.01 -38.30 26.51
C ASP A 317 1.13 -36.76 26.43
N PRO A 318 0.28 -36.04 27.16
CA PRO A 318 0.34 -34.57 27.23
C PRO A 318 1.66 -34.01 27.70
N GLN A 319 2.39 -34.72 28.56
CA GLN A 319 3.67 -34.25 29.07
C GLN A 319 4.75 -34.34 27.98
N ALA A 320 4.76 -35.41 27.18
CA ALA A 320 5.64 -35.51 26.01
C ALA A 320 5.42 -34.38 25.00
N PHE A 321 4.16 -33.98 24.79
CA PHE A 321 3.83 -32.82 23.94
C PHE A 321 4.49 -31.53 24.46
N SER A 322 4.31 -31.20 25.74
CA SER A 322 4.84 -29.96 26.33
C SER A 322 6.38 -29.99 26.35
N ASN A 323 7.01 -31.16 26.69
CA ASN A 323 8.44 -31.33 26.71
C ASN A 323 9.10 -31.21 25.32
N ALA A 324 8.35 -31.48 24.24
CA ALA A 324 8.80 -31.30 22.87
C ALA A 324 8.54 -29.89 22.34
N LEU A 325 7.37 -29.28 22.63
CA LEU A 325 6.97 -27.98 22.10
C LEU A 325 7.81 -26.82 22.67
N LEU A 326 8.03 -26.80 23.98
CA LEU A 326 8.72 -25.70 24.65
C LEU A 326 10.15 -25.46 24.14
N PRO A 327 11.02 -26.50 23.98
CA PRO A 327 12.35 -26.29 23.39
C PRO A 327 12.31 -25.70 21.98
N VAL A 328 11.35 -26.12 21.14
CA VAL A 328 11.16 -25.57 19.80
C VAL A 328 10.74 -24.10 19.87
N ALA A 329 9.80 -23.79 20.76
CA ALA A 329 9.29 -22.43 20.93
C ALA A 329 10.30 -21.46 21.56
N GLN A 330 11.30 -21.97 22.27
CA GLN A 330 12.36 -21.19 22.92
C GLN A 330 13.68 -21.21 22.12
N ASP A 331 13.74 -21.93 20.99
CA ASP A 331 14.92 -21.97 20.12
C ASP A 331 15.17 -20.57 19.52
N THR A 332 16.38 -20.07 19.67
CA THR A 332 16.76 -18.73 19.20
C THR A 332 16.73 -18.56 17.68
N THR A 333 16.74 -19.69 16.94
CA THR A 333 16.60 -19.66 15.47
C THR A 333 15.15 -19.55 15.01
N VAL A 334 14.18 -19.75 15.92
CA VAL A 334 12.75 -19.79 15.60
C VAL A 334 12.09 -18.43 15.86
N GLY A 335 11.54 -17.82 14.82
CA GLY A 335 10.76 -16.58 14.90
C GLY A 335 9.27 -16.80 15.19
N VAL A 336 8.71 -17.91 14.69
CA VAL A 336 7.30 -18.29 14.82
C VAL A 336 7.15 -19.81 14.77
N VAL A 337 6.26 -20.38 15.58
CA VAL A 337 5.90 -21.81 15.52
C VAL A 337 4.50 -21.96 14.94
N VAL A 338 4.36 -22.75 13.88
CA VAL A 338 3.08 -23.09 13.27
C VAL A 338 2.66 -24.49 13.70
N LEU A 339 1.41 -24.60 14.18
CA LEU A 339 0.86 -25.86 14.74
C LEU A 339 -0.38 -26.26 13.95
N PRO A 340 -0.27 -27.07 12.88
CA PRO A 340 -1.41 -27.57 12.14
C PRO A 340 -2.19 -28.59 12.97
N ILE A 341 -3.50 -28.35 13.13
CA ILE A 341 -4.43 -29.20 13.87
C ILE A 341 -5.45 -29.76 12.86
N PRO A 342 -5.21 -30.96 12.32
CA PRO A 342 -6.00 -31.47 11.19
C PRO A 342 -7.39 -31.94 11.59
N LEU A 343 -7.59 -32.43 12.82
CA LEU A 343 -8.84 -33.02 13.28
C LEU A 343 -9.17 -32.57 14.71
N ASP A 344 -10.46 -32.48 14.98
CA ASP A 344 -10.97 -32.29 16.33
C ASP A 344 -11.29 -33.67 16.96
N TYR A 345 -10.57 -33.98 18.03
CA TYR A 345 -10.77 -35.19 18.86
C TYR A 345 -11.41 -34.83 20.22
N ALA A 346 -12.26 -33.82 20.25
CA ALA A 346 -12.97 -33.32 21.43
C ALA A 346 -12.01 -33.04 22.61
N ALA A 347 -12.16 -33.72 23.75
CA ALA A 347 -11.37 -33.52 24.96
C ALA A 347 -9.85 -33.63 24.74
N ILE A 348 -9.40 -34.51 23.85
CA ILE A 348 -7.97 -34.67 23.51
C ILE A 348 -7.44 -33.38 22.86
N THR A 349 -8.17 -32.85 21.89
CA THR A 349 -7.80 -31.59 21.23
C THR A 349 -7.93 -30.40 22.19
N GLY A 350 -8.91 -30.46 23.13
CA GLY A 350 -9.04 -29.51 24.23
C GLY A 350 -7.78 -29.44 25.09
N THR A 351 -7.28 -30.60 25.55
CA THR A 351 -6.04 -30.71 26.32
C THR A 351 -4.82 -30.20 25.52
N THR A 352 -4.73 -30.56 24.23
CA THR A 352 -3.65 -30.05 23.37
C THR A 352 -3.68 -28.52 23.26
N ALA A 353 -4.86 -27.94 23.11
CA ALA A 353 -5.00 -26.49 23.06
C ALA A 353 -4.60 -25.81 24.38
N GLU A 354 -4.98 -26.39 25.53
CA GLU A 354 -4.55 -25.90 26.84
C GLU A 354 -3.02 -25.91 26.99
N MET A 355 -2.35 -26.97 26.52
CA MET A 355 -0.88 -27.02 26.53
C MET A 355 -0.24 -25.96 25.63
N ILE A 356 -0.78 -25.74 24.43
CA ILE A 356 -0.30 -24.68 23.53
C ILE A 356 -0.50 -23.30 24.19
N VAL A 357 -1.65 -23.06 24.79
CA VAL A 357 -1.93 -21.82 25.53
C VAL A 357 -0.96 -21.63 26.69
N ALA A 358 -0.71 -22.68 27.47
CA ALA A 358 0.24 -22.65 28.58
C ALA A 358 1.69 -22.43 28.08
N ALA A 359 2.09 -23.10 26.99
CA ALA A 359 3.39 -22.87 26.37
C ALA A 359 3.56 -21.43 25.88
N GLN A 360 2.51 -20.83 25.30
CA GLN A 360 2.56 -19.43 24.85
C GLN A 360 2.87 -18.45 25.99
N THR A 361 2.48 -18.74 27.23
CA THR A 361 2.81 -17.88 28.37
C THR A 361 4.28 -17.98 28.80
N GLN A 362 5.00 -19.03 28.35
CA GLN A 362 6.38 -19.33 28.72
C GLN A 362 7.38 -18.95 27.63
N THR A 363 6.92 -18.47 26.47
CA THR A 363 7.78 -18.06 25.35
C THR A 363 7.33 -16.73 24.76
N GLY A 364 8.30 -15.93 24.31
CA GLY A 364 8.05 -14.75 23.47
C GLY A 364 7.82 -15.07 21.99
N THR A 365 8.00 -16.32 21.56
CA THR A 365 7.78 -16.76 20.17
C THR A 365 6.29 -17.01 19.94
N PRO A 366 5.66 -16.43 18.92
CA PRO A 366 4.24 -16.67 18.63
C PRO A 366 3.99 -18.14 18.29
N LEU A 367 3.05 -18.76 18.99
CA LEU A 367 2.52 -20.08 18.66
C LEU A 367 1.24 -19.88 17.82
N CYS A 368 1.26 -20.34 16.58
CA CYS A 368 0.23 -20.10 15.58
C CYS A 368 -0.54 -21.39 15.25
N PRO A 369 -1.62 -21.74 15.98
CA PRO A 369 -2.45 -22.88 15.64
C PRO A 369 -3.16 -22.63 14.31
N VAL A 370 -3.17 -23.65 13.44
CA VAL A 370 -3.94 -23.68 12.20
C VAL A 370 -5.02 -24.75 12.34
N TRP A 371 -6.25 -24.29 12.50
CA TRP A 371 -7.41 -25.16 12.68
C TRP A 371 -7.93 -25.64 11.34
N MET A 372 -7.60 -26.86 10.96
CA MET A 372 -7.96 -27.44 9.66
C MET A 372 -9.29 -28.20 9.69
N SER A 373 -9.82 -28.50 10.90
CA SER A 373 -11.12 -29.15 11.06
C SER A 373 -12.27 -28.22 10.77
N ASP A 374 -13.32 -28.71 10.11
CA ASP A 374 -14.59 -27.98 9.93
C ASP A 374 -15.41 -27.85 11.22
N ARG A 375 -15.08 -28.65 12.24
CA ARG A 375 -15.77 -28.65 13.54
C ARG A 375 -15.01 -27.76 14.54
N PRO A 376 -15.62 -26.66 15.03
CA PRO A 376 -15.07 -25.87 16.11
C PRO A 376 -15.34 -26.59 17.45
N GLY A 377 -14.50 -27.55 17.82
CA GLY A 377 -14.63 -28.33 19.05
C GLY A 377 -14.02 -27.62 20.28
N GLU A 378 -13.83 -28.37 21.37
CA GLU A 378 -13.31 -27.86 22.64
C GLU A 378 -11.97 -27.15 22.49
N GLY A 379 -11.04 -27.70 21.67
CA GLY A 379 -9.75 -27.07 21.43
C GLY A 379 -9.85 -25.70 20.78
N TYR A 380 -10.76 -25.52 19.82
CA TYR A 380 -11.00 -24.23 19.21
C TYR A 380 -11.55 -23.21 20.24
N GLN A 381 -12.47 -23.65 21.09
CA GLN A 381 -13.05 -22.80 22.15
C GLN A 381 -11.97 -22.39 23.17
N ARG A 382 -11.05 -23.29 23.55
CA ARG A 382 -9.91 -22.96 24.46
C ARG A 382 -9.01 -21.86 23.86
N PHE A 383 -8.71 -21.94 22.57
CA PHE A 383 -7.96 -20.88 21.89
C PHE A 383 -8.72 -19.56 21.91
N GLN A 384 -10.01 -19.57 21.59
CA GLN A 384 -10.84 -18.36 21.63
C GLN A 384 -10.85 -17.73 23.03
N GLU A 385 -11.07 -18.53 24.10
CA GLU A 385 -11.06 -18.07 25.49
C GLU A 385 -9.73 -17.44 25.89
N ALA A 386 -8.61 -18.01 25.42
CA ALA A 386 -7.27 -17.50 25.63
C ALA A 386 -6.92 -16.27 24.78
N GLY A 387 -7.79 -15.83 23.89
CA GLY A 387 -7.53 -14.72 22.98
C GLY A 387 -6.54 -15.08 21.84
N ILE A 388 -6.37 -16.37 21.57
CA ILE A 388 -5.63 -16.86 20.42
C ILE A 388 -6.63 -17.17 19.32
N THR A 389 -6.52 -16.47 18.18
CA THR A 389 -7.34 -16.71 17.00
C THR A 389 -6.63 -17.73 16.11
N PRO A 390 -7.12 -18.97 15.96
CA PRO A 390 -6.48 -19.94 15.06
C PRO A 390 -6.65 -19.53 13.61
N PHE A 391 -5.63 -19.73 12.80
CA PHE A 391 -5.76 -19.62 11.34
C PHE A 391 -6.72 -20.70 10.83
N ARG A 392 -7.54 -20.36 9.82
CA ARG A 392 -8.48 -21.29 9.21
C ARG A 392 -7.93 -21.99 7.96
N SER A 393 -6.79 -21.53 7.46
CA SER A 393 -6.17 -22.00 6.23
C SER A 393 -4.65 -21.91 6.32
N LEU A 394 -3.98 -22.97 5.86
CA LEU A 394 -2.51 -22.95 5.72
C LEU A 394 -2.04 -21.87 4.75
N ARG A 395 -2.82 -21.59 3.68
CA ARG A 395 -2.51 -20.52 2.74
C ARG A 395 -2.52 -19.15 3.44
N ASN A 396 -3.56 -18.85 4.20
CA ASN A 396 -3.66 -17.57 4.92
C ASN A 396 -2.58 -17.46 6.01
N MET A 397 -2.28 -18.55 6.70
CA MET A 397 -1.16 -18.62 7.64
C MET A 397 0.16 -18.24 6.96
N GLY A 398 0.50 -18.88 5.83
CA GLY A 398 1.71 -18.56 5.08
C GLY A 398 1.78 -17.09 4.66
N LYS A 399 0.69 -16.55 4.08
CA LYS A 399 0.60 -15.15 3.73
C LYS A 399 0.75 -14.20 4.92
N ALA A 400 0.07 -14.50 6.04
CA ALA A 400 0.12 -13.66 7.23
C ALA A 400 1.52 -13.66 7.86
N VAL A 401 2.18 -14.82 7.97
CA VAL A 401 3.55 -14.93 8.48
C VAL A 401 4.52 -14.20 7.54
N ARG A 402 4.38 -14.34 6.21
CA ARG A 402 5.22 -13.61 5.25
C ARG A 402 5.08 -12.10 5.43
N ARG A 403 3.86 -11.56 5.48
CA ARG A 403 3.61 -10.13 5.69
C ARG A 403 4.06 -9.65 7.07
N TRP A 404 3.93 -10.48 8.09
CA TRP A 404 4.44 -10.20 9.43
C TRP A 404 5.97 -10.02 9.41
N ILE A 405 6.71 -10.93 8.75
CA ILE A 405 8.16 -10.85 8.57
C ILE A 405 8.54 -9.61 7.74
N ASP A 406 7.85 -9.36 6.60
CA ASP A 406 8.12 -8.21 5.74
C ASP A 406 7.92 -6.87 6.47
N TYR A 407 6.92 -6.80 7.35
CA TYR A 407 6.74 -5.64 8.20
C TYR A 407 7.91 -5.43 9.18
N GLY A 408 8.47 -6.50 9.71
CA GLY A 408 9.67 -6.43 10.56
C GLY A 408 10.89 -5.91 9.80
N LYS A 409 11.08 -6.36 8.55
CA LYS A 409 12.12 -5.84 7.66
C LYS A 409 11.91 -4.36 7.36
N TRP A 410 10.68 -3.99 7.04
CA TRP A 410 10.34 -2.58 6.80
C TRP A 410 10.63 -1.71 8.02
N LEU A 411 10.29 -2.16 9.24
CA LEU A 411 10.61 -1.45 10.48
C LEU A 411 12.13 -1.29 10.70
N SER A 412 12.93 -2.33 10.43
CA SER A 412 14.38 -2.30 10.62
C SER A 412 15.11 -1.51 9.53
N GLY A 413 14.61 -1.49 8.30
CA GLY A 413 15.15 -0.69 7.19
C GLY A 413 14.80 0.80 7.27
N ALA A 414 13.86 1.14 8.11
CA ALA A 414 13.34 2.51 8.19
C ALA A 414 14.18 3.46 9.04
N ASP A 415 15.39 3.16 9.47
CA ASP A 415 16.37 3.99 10.23
C ASP A 415 15.91 5.43 10.65
N GLY A 416 14.64 5.61 11.04
CA GLY A 416 13.99 6.89 11.30
C GLY A 416 13.72 7.76 10.06
N ASN A 417 14.18 7.37 8.89
CA ASN A 417 13.94 8.03 7.60
C ASN A 417 12.68 7.43 6.91
N TRP A 418 11.62 7.34 7.66
CA TRP A 418 10.27 7.17 7.12
C TRP A 418 10.09 8.13 5.98
N ALA A 419 9.58 7.66 4.85
CA ALA A 419 9.42 8.43 3.63
C ALA A 419 9.16 9.92 3.92
N PRO A 420 9.89 10.81 3.28
CA PRO A 420 9.79 12.24 3.54
C PRO A 420 8.33 12.62 3.52
N ALA A 421 7.97 13.60 4.34
CA ALA A 421 6.62 14.10 4.37
C ALA A 421 6.16 14.33 2.94
N LEU A 422 5.12 13.60 2.50
CA LEU A 422 4.42 14.02 1.31
C LEU A 422 4.20 15.51 1.48
N ILE A 423 4.80 16.30 0.62
CA ILE A 423 4.62 17.73 0.71
C ILE A 423 3.11 17.89 0.55
N ALA A 424 2.50 18.58 1.52
CA ALA A 424 1.10 18.96 1.43
C ALA A 424 0.96 19.94 0.26
N GLN A 425 1.04 19.40 -0.93
CA GLN A 425 0.81 20.12 -2.15
C GLN A 425 -0.68 20.06 -2.34
N GLY A 426 -1.28 21.21 -2.42
CA GLY A 426 -2.67 21.28 -2.83
C GLY A 426 -2.84 20.38 -4.04
N VAL A 427 -3.61 19.33 -3.87
CA VAL A 427 -3.85 18.28 -4.88
C VAL A 427 -4.44 18.86 -6.16
N ALA A 428 -5.05 20.02 -6.08
CA ALA A 428 -5.41 20.87 -7.20
C ALA A 428 -4.29 21.88 -7.45
N GLY A 429 -3.33 21.53 -8.31
CA GLY A 429 -2.59 22.57 -9.00
C GLY A 429 -3.58 23.54 -9.68
N PRO A 430 -3.21 24.80 -9.89
CA PRO A 430 -4.09 25.77 -10.55
C PRO A 430 -4.63 25.18 -11.85
N ALA A 431 -5.88 25.44 -12.17
CA ALA A 431 -6.47 25.05 -13.45
C ALA A 431 -5.66 25.74 -14.57
N GLY A 432 -4.78 24.99 -15.23
CA GLY A 432 -3.89 25.47 -16.27
C GLY A 432 -3.90 24.54 -17.48
N ARG A 433 -3.50 25.03 -18.63
CA ARG A 433 -3.33 24.24 -19.84
C ARG A 433 -2.00 23.48 -19.75
N CYS A 434 -2.01 22.15 -19.95
CA CYS A 434 -0.79 21.38 -20.09
C CYS A 434 -0.09 21.71 -21.41
N VAL A 435 1.22 21.93 -21.35
CA VAL A 435 2.10 22.19 -22.49
C VAL A 435 3.20 21.12 -22.45
N THR A 436 3.33 20.39 -23.54
CA THR A 436 4.43 19.44 -23.73
C THR A 436 5.62 20.20 -24.32
N LEU A 437 6.78 20.15 -23.64
CA LEU A 437 8.03 20.67 -24.18
C LEU A 437 8.52 19.80 -25.32
N THR A 438 9.27 20.40 -26.25
CA THR A 438 9.97 19.61 -27.26
C THR A 438 11.06 18.75 -26.61
N GLU A 439 11.51 17.68 -27.30
CA GLU A 439 12.63 16.86 -26.80
C GLU A 439 13.88 17.70 -26.56
N PHE A 440 14.14 18.67 -27.43
CA PHE A 440 15.28 19.60 -27.29
C PHE A 440 15.21 20.42 -26.01
N ASP A 441 14.04 21.06 -25.76
CA ASP A 441 13.83 21.87 -24.55
C ASP A 441 13.83 21.02 -23.29
N SER A 442 13.23 19.83 -23.35
CA SER A 442 13.19 18.87 -22.24
C SER A 442 14.60 18.42 -21.84
N LYS A 443 15.44 18.05 -22.81
CA LYS A 443 16.83 17.68 -22.57
C LYS A 443 17.66 18.83 -22.03
N ALA A 444 17.46 20.05 -22.55
CA ALA A 444 18.15 21.24 -22.06
C ALA A 444 17.82 21.52 -20.59
N GLU A 445 16.56 21.43 -20.21
CA GLU A 445 16.11 21.62 -18.82
C GLU A 445 16.65 20.54 -17.89
N LEU A 446 16.59 19.28 -18.29
CA LEU A 446 17.11 18.16 -17.50
C LEU A 446 18.64 18.21 -17.36
N ALA A 447 19.36 18.57 -18.41
CA ALA A 447 20.82 18.79 -18.32
C ALA A 447 21.18 19.88 -17.32
N ALA A 448 20.43 21.00 -17.31
CA ALA A 448 20.61 22.08 -16.33
C ALA A 448 20.29 21.60 -14.89
N ALA A 449 19.45 20.58 -14.73
CA ALA A 449 19.16 19.94 -13.45
C ALA A 449 20.20 18.87 -13.03
N GLY A 450 21.21 18.61 -13.88
CA GLY A 450 22.24 17.60 -13.62
C GLY A 450 21.87 16.18 -14.04
N VAL A 451 20.79 16.02 -14.80
CA VAL A 451 20.40 14.71 -15.37
C VAL A 451 21.24 14.44 -16.61
N PRO A 452 21.94 13.29 -16.70
CA PRO A 452 22.69 12.94 -17.90
C PRO A 452 21.75 12.68 -19.08
N VAL A 453 21.84 13.50 -20.12
CA VAL A 453 21.05 13.39 -21.36
C VAL A 453 21.98 13.34 -22.58
N ALA A 454 21.51 12.73 -23.67
CA ALA A 454 22.22 12.76 -24.94
C ALA A 454 22.41 14.22 -25.40
N GLN A 455 23.64 14.56 -25.78
CA GLN A 455 23.96 15.90 -26.29
C GLN A 455 23.36 16.08 -27.67
N ALA A 456 22.22 16.73 -27.71
CA ALA A 456 21.47 17.00 -28.92
C ALA A 456 21.86 18.36 -29.53
N ARG A 457 22.00 18.39 -30.84
CA ARG A 457 22.14 19.65 -31.60
C ARG A 457 21.00 19.76 -32.59
N MET A 458 20.37 20.93 -32.62
CA MET A 458 19.27 21.23 -33.54
C MET A 458 19.85 21.61 -34.90
N ALA A 459 19.36 20.97 -35.96
CA ALA A 459 19.59 21.38 -37.34
C ALA A 459 18.30 22.01 -37.90
N ALA A 460 18.40 23.23 -38.39
CA ALA A 460 17.29 23.93 -39.02
C ALA A 460 17.12 23.56 -40.50
N ASP A 461 18.19 23.09 -41.13
CA ASP A 461 18.21 22.68 -42.55
C ASP A 461 19.18 21.50 -42.80
N ALA A 462 19.15 20.96 -43.99
CA ALA A 462 19.97 19.81 -44.38
C ALA A 462 21.48 20.12 -44.34
N THR A 463 21.89 21.36 -44.63
CA THR A 463 23.29 21.78 -44.60
C THR A 463 23.82 21.78 -43.18
N GLU A 464 23.03 22.29 -42.25
CA GLU A 464 23.38 22.29 -40.83
C GLU A 464 23.41 20.87 -40.25
N ALA A 465 22.49 20.00 -40.66
CA ALA A 465 22.49 18.59 -40.26
C ALA A 465 23.76 17.88 -40.72
N ALA A 466 24.18 18.08 -41.96
CA ALA A 466 25.44 17.53 -42.49
C ALA A 466 26.66 18.06 -41.71
N ARG A 467 26.71 19.36 -41.44
CA ARG A 467 27.79 19.96 -40.66
C ARG A 467 27.89 19.38 -39.24
N ILE A 468 26.75 19.25 -38.55
CA ILE A 468 26.71 18.69 -37.21
C ILE A 468 27.18 17.23 -37.21
N ALA A 469 26.68 16.42 -38.13
CA ALA A 469 27.05 15.01 -38.27
C ALA A 469 28.54 14.84 -38.61
N ALA A 470 29.08 15.68 -39.48
CA ALA A 470 30.51 15.66 -39.85
C ALA A 470 31.40 16.03 -38.65
N GLU A 471 31.01 17.01 -37.80
CA GLU A 471 31.71 17.36 -36.59
C GLU A 471 31.70 16.26 -35.54
N MET A 472 30.63 15.43 -35.50
CA MET A 472 30.55 14.26 -34.61
C MET A 472 31.48 13.13 -35.08
N GLY A 473 31.71 12.99 -36.38
CA GLY A 473 32.62 12.01 -36.96
C GLY A 473 32.21 10.54 -36.72
N ALA A 474 30.96 10.30 -36.34
CA ALA A 474 30.40 8.97 -36.05
C ALA A 474 28.93 8.92 -36.48
N PRO A 475 28.34 7.73 -36.68
CA PRO A 475 26.92 7.60 -36.95
C PRO A 475 26.07 8.28 -35.89
N ALA A 476 25.02 8.99 -36.34
CA ALA A 476 24.13 9.77 -35.50
C ALA A 476 22.71 9.22 -35.46
N ALA A 477 21.97 9.53 -34.40
CA ALA A 477 20.52 9.47 -34.38
C ALA A 477 19.96 10.82 -34.84
N MET A 478 18.98 10.78 -35.75
CA MET A 478 18.32 11.98 -36.26
C MET A 478 16.83 11.89 -35.95
N LYS A 479 16.28 12.92 -35.30
CA LYS A 479 14.91 12.91 -34.79
C LYS A 479 14.20 14.23 -35.07
N ILE A 480 12.97 14.15 -35.60
CA ILE A 480 12.13 15.35 -35.80
C ILE A 480 11.83 16.08 -34.50
N VAL A 481 11.82 17.39 -34.54
CA VAL A 481 11.36 18.25 -33.43
C VAL A 481 10.07 18.94 -33.81
N SER A 482 9.01 18.63 -33.07
CA SER A 482 7.71 19.23 -33.26
C SER A 482 6.91 19.20 -31.95
N PRO A 483 6.27 20.31 -31.55
CA PRO A 483 5.37 20.30 -30.40
C PRO A 483 4.04 19.57 -30.68
N ASP A 484 3.77 19.24 -31.95
CA ASP A 484 2.51 18.65 -32.38
C ASP A 484 2.62 17.11 -32.61
N ILE A 485 3.82 16.53 -32.43
CA ILE A 485 4.11 15.11 -32.71
C ILE A 485 4.71 14.44 -31.46
N ALA A 486 3.88 13.73 -30.75
CA ALA A 486 4.30 12.96 -29.56
C ALA A 486 5.02 11.64 -29.93
N HIS A 487 4.50 10.91 -30.93
CA HIS A 487 5.03 9.60 -31.36
C HIS A 487 5.83 9.75 -32.67
N LYS A 488 7.09 10.17 -32.53
CA LYS A 488 7.99 10.48 -33.65
C LYS A 488 8.26 9.28 -34.55
N THR A 489 8.45 8.09 -33.97
CA THR A 489 8.77 6.84 -34.69
C THR A 489 7.65 6.43 -35.64
N GLU A 490 6.40 6.49 -35.18
CA GLU A 490 5.22 6.15 -35.99
C GLU A 490 5.03 7.12 -37.18
N ALA A 491 5.41 8.39 -36.99
CA ALA A 491 5.36 9.40 -38.02
C ALA A 491 6.55 9.34 -39.00
N GLY A 492 7.47 8.36 -38.85
CA GLY A 492 8.69 8.27 -39.64
C GLY A 492 9.74 9.34 -39.32
N GLY A 493 9.60 9.98 -38.15
CA GLY A 493 10.42 11.11 -37.66
C GLY A 493 11.74 10.71 -37.00
N VAL A 494 12.12 9.43 -36.97
CA VAL A 494 13.36 8.95 -36.35
C VAL A 494 14.17 8.12 -37.33
N ARG A 495 15.48 8.39 -37.40
CA ARG A 495 16.46 7.57 -38.12
C ARG A 495 17.69 7.35 -37.22
N LEU A 496 18.08 6.09 -37.09
CA LEU A 496 19.23 5.68 -36.30
C LEU A 496 20.39 5.22 -37.18
N GLY A 497 21.61 5.40 -36.68
CA GLY A 497 22.82 4.96 -37.35
C GLY A 497 23.12 5.70 -38.67
N VAL A 498 22.71 6.96 -38.76
CA VAL A 498 22.89 7.79 -39.96
C VAL A 498 24.37 8.15 -40.08
N ALA A 499 25.01 7.70 -41.16
CA ALA A 499 26.38 8.07 -41.47
C ALA A 499 26.49 9.59 -41.74
N PRO A 500 27.60 10.26 -41.39
CA PRO A 500 27.74 11.70 -41.59
C PRO A 500 27.43 12.17 -43.02
N GLU A 501 27.80 11.38 -44.02
CA GLU A 501 27.60 11.68 -45.45
C GLU A 501 26.13 11.63 -45.88
N ALA A 502 25.31 10.85 -45.15
CA ALA A 502 23.88 10.69 -45.41
C ALA A 502 22.99 11.69 -44.63
N ALA A 503 23.57 12.52 -43.77
CA ALA A 503 22.81 13.33 -42.85
C ALA A 503 21.91 14.38 -43.54
N ALA A 504 22.38 15.01 -44.65
CA ALA A 504 21.58 15.96 -45.41
C ALA A 504 20.35 15.31 -46.05
N GLU A 505 20.55 14.18 -46.73
CA GLU A 505 19.48 13.43 -47.38
C GLU A 505 18.48 12.88 -46.37
N THR A 506 19.00 12.41 -45.22
CA THR A 506 18.16 11.92 -44.10
C THR A 506 17.32 13.03 -43.48
N PHE A 507 17.84 14.25 -43.36
CA PHE A 507 17.09 15.41 -42.92
C PHE A 507 15.86 15.65 -43.80
N ASP A 508 16.05 15.74 -45.10
CA ASP A 508 14.97 15.96 -46.07
C ASP A 508 13.96 14.79 -46.06
N ALA A 509 14.45 13.56 -45.95
CA ALA A 509 13.60 12.37 -45.89
C ALA A 509 12.73 12.35 -44.62
N ILE A 510 13.25 12.77 -43.45
CA ILE A 510 12.48 12.90 -42.19
C ILE A 510 11.38 13.94 -42.37
N LEU A 511 11.70 15.13 -42.87
CA LEU A 511 10.70 16.20 -43.07
C LEU A 511 9.60 15.77 -44.04
N ALA A 512 9.97 15.10 -45.16
CA ALA A 512 9.00 14.59 -46.11
C ALA A 512 8.09 13.52 -45.50
N ALA A 513 8.64 12.55 -44.78
CA ALA A 513 7.87 11.49 -44.14
C ALA A 513 6.88 12.05 -43.10
N VAL A 514 7.36 12.93 -42.25
CA VAL A 514 6.53 13.56 -41.20
C VAL A 514 5.48 14.48 -41.80
N GLY A 515 5.83 15.27 -42.81
CA GLY A 515 4.87 16.15 -43.52
C GLY A 515 3.75 15.37 -44.20
N ALA A 516 4.05 14.17 -44.72
CA ALA A 516 3.04 13.27 -45.28
C ALA A 516 2.16 12.61 -44.20
N ALA A 517 2.77 12.18 -43.09
CA ALA A 517 2.06 11.51 -42.01
C ALA A 517 1.21 12.45 -41.14
N ARG A 518 1.64 13.71 -40.99
CA ARG A 518 0.99 14.75 -40.16
C ARG A 518 0.94 16.10 -40.89
N PRO A 519 0.07 16.26 -41.88
CA PRO A 519 -0.06 17.52 -42.62
C PRO A 519 -0.44 18.66 -41.68
N GLY A 520 0.31 19.77 -41.74
CA GLY A 520 0.07 20.97 -40.91
C GLY A 520 0.73 20.97 -39.54
N ALA A 521 1.48 19.93 -39.15
CA ALA A 521 2.28 19.95 -37.92
C ALA A 521 3.40 21.01 -38.00
N ARG A 522 3.66 21.71 -36.90
CA ARG A 522 4.74 22.71 -36.80
C ARG A 522 6.07 21.99 -36.64
N LEU A 523 6.87 21.98 -37.66
CA LEU A 523 8.20 21.37 -37.66
C LEU A 523 9.25 22.44 -37.34
N GLN A 524 10.05 22.20 -36.27
CA GLN A 524 11.07 23.14 -35.82
C GLN A 524 12.49 22.81 -36.34
N GLY A 525 12.70 21.60 -36.83
CA GLY A 525 13.98 21.09 -37.31
C GLY A 525 14.17 19.62 -36.94
N VAL A 526 15.40 19.16 -37.04
CA VAL A 526 15.81 17.78 -36.75
C VAL A 526 16.94 17.81 -35.70
N LEU A 527 16.80 17.05 -34.63
CA LEU A 527 17.89 16.78 -33.69
C LEU A 527 18.89 15.83 -34.32
N VAL A 528 20.17 16.14 -34.14
CA VAL A 528 21.30 15.25 -34.48
C VAL A 528 22.04 14.93 -33.18
N GLU A 529 22.09 13.66 -32.84
CA GLU A 529 22.61 13.14 -31.57
C GLU A 529 23.59 11.99 -31.79
N PRO A 530 24.58 11.83 -30.89
CA PRO A 530 25.43 10.64 -30.94
C PRO A 530 24.62 9.38 -30.65
N MET A 531 24.93 8.29 -31.35
CA MET A 531 24.38 6.98 -31.02
C MET A 531 24.84 6.51 -29.66
N ALA A 532 23.95 5.86 -28.89
CA ALA A 532 24.35 5.17 -27.67
C ALA A 532 25.38 4.07 -27.98
N ARG A 533 26.31 3.84 -27.07
CA ARG A 533 27.30 2.76 -27.22
C ARG A 533 26.61 1.40 -27.21
N PRO A 534 27.08 0.43 -28.04
CA PRO A 534 26.56 -0.92 -28.02
C PRO A 534 26.76 -1.58 -26.64
N GLY A 535 25.89 -2.52 -26.29
CA GLY A 535 26.05 -3.37 -25.11
C GLY A 535 25.46 -2.83 -23.81
N GLY A 536 24.85 -1.64 -23.80
CA GLY A 536 24.09 -1.14 -22.65
C GLY A 536 22.74 -1.84 -22.46
N VAL A 537 22.10 -1.58 -21.33
CA VAL A 537 20.72 -1.97 -21.02
C VAL A 537 19.85 -0.72 -21.09
N GLU A 538 18.68 -0.81 -21.69
CA GLU A 538 17.71 0.28 -21.70
C GLU A 538 16.82 0.21 -20.47
N ALA A 539 16.63 1.34 -19.82
CA ALA A 539 15.73 1.54 -18.70
C ALA A 539 14.69 2.62 -19.02
N LEU A 540 13.64 2.67 -18.23
CA LEU A 540 12.61 3.70 -18.23
C LEU A 540 12.58 4.39 -16.86
N VAL A 541 12.58 5.71 -16.86
CA VAL A 541 12.33 6.54 -15.68
C VAL A 541 11.24 7.55 -16.01
N GLY A 542 10.04 7.32 -15.48
CA GLY A 542 8.90 8.19 -15.69
C GLY A 542 8.42 8.81 -14.38
N ILE A 543 7.90 10.03 -14.43
CA ILE A 543 7.19 10.65 -13.31
C ILE A 543 5.85 11.14 -13.82
N THR A 544 4.79 10.81 -13.09
CA THR A 544 3.44 11.29 -13.37
C THR A 544 2.82 11.83 -12.10
N ARG A 545 1.96 12.84 -12.23
CA ARG A 545 1.24 13.41 -11.10
C ARG A 545 -0.05 12.64 -10.84
N ASP A 546 -0.13 12.01 -9.67
CA ASP A 546 -1.36 11.42 -9.15
C ASP A 546 -2.22 12.51 -8.48
N PRO A 547 -3.56 12.52 -8.71
CA PRO A 547 -4.43 13.56 -8.17
C PRO A 547 -4.57 13.52 -6.64
N VAL A 548 -4.22 12.41 -5.98
CA VAL A 548 -4.37 12.22 -4.53
C VAL A 548 -3.04 12.35 -3.80
N PHE A 549 -1.97 11.75 -4.36
CA PHE A 549 -0.69 11.60 -3.68
C PHE A 549 0.44 12.46 -4.24
N GLY A 550 0.18 13.23 -5.30
CA GLY A 550 1.21 14.03 -5.96
C GLY A 550 2.07 13.20 -6.92
N HIS A 551 3.34 13.54 -7.07
CA HIS A 551 4.18 12.92 -8.09
C HIS A 551 4.65 11.52 -7.71
N VAL A 552 4.52 10.59 -8.67
CA VAL A 552 4.91 9.19 -8.56
C VAL A 552 5.98 8.89 -9.60
N LEU A 553 7.14 8.43 -9.15
CA LEU A 553 8.20 7.95 -10.01
C LEU A 553 7.98 6.48 -10.32
N THR A 554 8.05 6.13 -11.59
CA THR A 554 8.05 4.77 -12.11
C THR A 554 9.41 4.47 -12.72
N PHE A 555 10.02 3.36 -12.33
CA PHE A 555 11.26 2.83 -12.87
C PHE A 555 11.06 1.41 -13.39
N GLY A 556 11.65 1.08 -14.52
CA GLY A 556 11.61 -0.26 -15.11
C GLY A 556 12.69 -0.47 -16.17
N LEU A 557 12.79 -1.68 -16.71
CA LEU A 557 13.63 -1.94 -17.88
C LEU A 557 12.92 -1.41 -19.14
N GLY A 558 13.66 -0.69 -19.98
CA GLY A 558 13.17 -0.06 -21.20
C GLY A 558 12.96 -1.01 -22.37
N GLY A 559 12.57 -0.44 -23.51
CA GLY A 559 12.34 -1.16 -24.77
C GLY A 559 11.08 -2.03 -24.75
N ILE A 560 11.04 -3.05 -25.62
CA ILE A 560 9.89 -3.98 -25.76
C ILE A 560 9.53 -4.71 -24.45
N HIS A 561 10.42 -4.74 -23.46
CA HIS A 561 10.19 -5.42 -22.18
C HIS A 561 9.17 -4.70 -21.30
N VAL A 562 9.09 -3.38 -21.34
CA VAL A 562 8.12 -2.61 -20.53
C VAL A 562 6.68 -2.89 -20.94
N GLU A 563 6.43 -2.91 -22.25
CA GLU A 563 5.06 -3.09 -22.77
C GLU A 563 4.53 -4.51 -22.52
N ILE A 564 5.40 -5.52 -22.58
CA ILE A 564 5.02 -6.93 -22.47
C ILE A 564 5.10 -7.41 -21.01
N LEU A 565 6.20 -7.16 -20.30
CA LEU A 565 6.45 -7.73 -18.97
C LEU A 565 5.88 -6.88 -17.83
N ARG A 566 5.65 -5.58 -18.04
CA ARG A 566 5.20 -4.62 -17.03
C ARG A 566 6.01 -4.71 -15.74
N ASP A 567 7.31 -5.00 -15.87
CA ASP A 567 8.24 -5.12 -14.74
C ASP A 567 8.72 -3.72 -14.33
N VAL A 568 7.95 -3.11 -13.47
CA VAL A 568 8.18 -1.74 -12.99
C VAL A 568 8.03 -1.65 -11.49
N THR A 569 8.79 -0.76 -10.89
CA THR A 569 8.66 -0.37 -9.49
C THR A 569 8.30 1.11 -9.40
N ARG A 570 7.65 1.50 -8.30
CA ARG A 570 7.15 2.88 -8.13
C ARG A 570 7.50 3.42 -6.75
N ARG A 571 7.71 4.74 -6.68
CA ARG A 571 7.85 5.50 -5.41
C ARG A 571 7.16 6.85 -5.53
N ILE A 572 6.57 7.29 -4.42
CA ILE A 572 6.11 8.68 -4.29
C ILE A 572 7.33 9.55 -4.04
N LEU A 573 7.34 10.75 -4.64
CA LEU A 573 8.42 11.70 -4.45
C LEU A 573 8.41 12.34 -3.05
N PRO A 574 9.59 12.74 -2.54
CA PRO A 574 10.91 12.62 -3.14
C PRO A 574 11.50 11.21 -2.99
N VAL A 575 12.32 10.79 -3.96
CA VAL A 575 13.05 9.52 -3.93
C VAL A 575 14.47 9.76 -3.40
N THR A 576 14.84 9.02 -2.35
CA THR A 576 16.21 9.05 -1.78
C THR A 576 17.12 8.04 -2.50
N ALA A 577 18.45 8.16 -2.31
CA ALA A 577 19.41 7.21 -2.87
C ALA A 577 19.16 5.76 -2.38
N GLY A 578 18.74 5.57 -1.12
CA GLY A 578 18.36 4.27 -0.60
C GLY A 578 17.14 3.69 -1.33
N MET A 579 16.11 4.50 -1.55
CA MET A 579 14.92 4.10 -2.31
C MET A 579 15.25 3.78 -3.76
N ALA A 580 16.12 4.57 -4.42
CA ALA A 580 16.53 4.30 -5.79
C ALA A 580 17.25 2.95 -5.91
N ARG A 581 18.11 2.62 -4.93
CA ARG A 581 18.77 1.31 -4.83
C ARG A 581 17.78 0.17 -4.62
N GLU A 582 16.80 0.33 -3.74
CA GLU A 582 15.73 -0.66 -3.56
C GLU A 582 14.97 -0.89 -4.86
N MET A 583 14.61 0.18 -5.59
CA MET A 583 13.89 0.12 -6.86
C MET A 583 14.63 -0.72 -7.91
N THR A 584 15.96 -0.57 -8.02
CA THR A 584 16.74 -1.37 -8.99
C THR A 584 16.77 -2.86 -8.63
N GLY A 585 16.75 -3.20 -7.33
CA GLY A 585 16.70 -4.58 -6.84
C GLY A 585 15.33 -5.25 -6.87
N GLU A 586 14.23 -4.47 -6.85
CA GLU A 586 12.85 -4.99 -6.85
C GLU A 586 12.37 -5.52 -8.21
N LEU A 587 13.03 -5.16 -9.31
CA LEU A 587 12.66 -5.65 -10.63
C LEU A 587 12.89 -7.16 -10.74
N ARG A 588 11.94 -7.89 -11.33
CA ARG A 588 12.08 -9.33 -11.61
C ARG A 588 13.27 -9.62 -12.52
N ALA A 589 13.52 -8.72 -13.46
CA ALA A 589 14.63 -8.78 -14.38
C ALA A 589 15.88 -8.02 -13.89
N SER A 590 15.99 -7.70 -12.59
CA SER A 590 17.16 -7.04 -11.97
C SER A 590 18.49 -7.72 -12.29
N ALA A 591 18.49 -9.03 -12.53
CA ALA A 591 19.67 -9.80 -12.96
C ALA A 591 20.32 -9.22 -14.24
N LEU A 592 19.57 -8.56 -15.12
CA LEU A 592 20.13 -7.89 -16.31
C LEU A 592 20.96 -6.66 -15.94
N LEU A 593 20.61 -6.00 -14.85
CA LEU A 593 21.37 -4.87 -14.30
C LEU A 593 22.58 -5.35 -13.48
N LEU A 594 22.45 -6.49 -12.81
CA LEU A 594 23.47 -7.06 -11.94
C LEU A 594 24.53 -7.90 -12.71
N GLY A 595 24.37 -8.13 -14.00
CA GLY A 595 25.35 -8.85 -14.81
C GLY A 595 25.07 -10.36 -14.94
N ALA A 596 23.88 -10.73 -15.41
CA ALA A 596 23.54 -12.14 -15.65
C ALA A 596 24.36 -12.79 -16.76
N ARG A 597 24.60 -14.10 -16.65
CA ARG A 597 25.25 -14.97 -17.65
C ARG A 597 26.67 -14.52 -18.08
N GLY A 598 27.43 -13.91 -17.14
CA GLY A 598 28.80 -13.46 -17.40
C GLY A 598 28.92 -12.07 -18.07
N ALA A 599 27.82 -11.35 -18.23
CA ALA A 599 27.87 -9.93 -18.58
C ALA A 599 28.37 -9.10 -17.38
N ALA A 600 29.08 -8.01 -17.66
CA ALA A 600 29.49 -7.09 -16.59
C ALA A 600 28.27 -6.42 -15.95
N PRO A 601 28.30 -6.15 -14.63
CA PRO A 601 27.30 -5.31 -13.97
C PRO A 601 27.15 -3.95 -14.66
N ARG A 602 25.95 -3.40 -14.60
CA ARG A 602 25.66 -2.06 -15.12
C ARG A 602 26.04 -1.00 -14.08
N ASP A 603 26.16 0.24 -14.52
CA ASP A 603 26.47 1.37 -13.66
C ASP A 603 25.25 1.77 -12.82
N LEU A 604 24.97 0.96 -11.79
CA LEU A 604 23.85 1.17 -10.89
C LEU A 604 23.98 2.48 -10.10
N ALA A 605 25.21 2.86 -9.73
CA ALA A 605 25.45 4.09 -8.99
C ALA A 605 25.04 5.32 -9.82
N ALA A 606 25.40 5.34 -11.12
CA ALA A 606 24.99 6.40 -12.03
C ALA A 606 23.47 6.40 -12.28
N LEU A 607 22.86 5.22 -12.39
CA LEU A 607 21.39 5.07 -12.56
C LEU A 607 20.63 5.58 -11.33
N GLU A 608 21.05 5.18 -10.13
CA GLU A 608 20.47 5.65 -8.85
C GLU A 608 20.60 7.18 -8.73
N ALA A 609 21.75 7.75 -9.10
CA ALA A 609 21.97 9.20 -9.11
C ALA A 609 21.05 9.92 -10.11
N LEU A 610 20.82 9.35 -11.31
CA LEU A 610 19.87 9.90 -12.28
C LEU A 610 18.44 9.91 -11.71
N ILE A 611 17.98 8.81 -11.11
CA ILE A 611 16.65 8.70 -10.50
C ILE A 611 16.47 9.79 -9.43
N VAL A 612 17.47 9.99 -8.56
CA VAL A 612 17.42 11.02 -7.52
C VAL A 612 17.42 12.43 -8.15
N ALA A 613 18.26 12.69 -9.15
CA ALA A 613 18.32 14.00 -9.80
C ALA A 613 16.99 14.40 -10.47
N VAL A 614 16.32 13.43 -11.13
CA VAL A 614 14.98 13.65 -11.73
C VAL A 614 13.95 13.92 -10.63
N SER A 615 13.96 13.14 -9.54
CA SER A 615 13.11 13.35 -8.38
C SER A 615 13.28 14.74 -7.79
N ASP A 616 14.53 15.18 -7.56
CA ASP A 616 14.86 16.49 -7.00
C ASP A 616 14.45 17.63 -7.93
N HIS A 617 14.57 17.44 -9.24
CA HIS A 617 14.12 18.42 -10.22
C HIS A 617 12.61 18.62 -10.14
N VAL A 618 11.83 17.54 -10.12
CA VAL A 618 10.36 17.61 -9.98
C VAL A 618 9.99 18.25 -8.64
N MET A 619 10.68 17.92 -7.56
CA MET A 619 10.39 18.49 -6.24
C MET A 619 10.60 20.01 -6.19
N ARG A 620 11.59 20.53 -6.91
CA ARG A 620 11.80 21.98 -7.05
C ARG A 620 10.75 22.68 -7.91
N HIS A 621 10.13 21.96 -8.85
CA HIS A 621 9.17 22.46 -9.83
C HIS A 621 7.79 21.78 -9.74
N HIS A 622 7.47 21.25 -8.57
CA HIS A 622 6.30 20.39 -8.35
C HIS A 622 4.96 21.06 -8.67
N GLU A 623 4.89 22.38 -8.62
CA GLU A 623 3.67 23.13 -8.96
C GLU A 623 3.39 23.14 -10.46
N THR A 624 4.42 23.07 -11.28
CA THR A 624 4.33 23.23 -12.74
C THR A 624 4.55 21.95 -13.52
N ILE A 625 5.38 21.01 -13.05
CA ILE A 625 5.62 19.74 -13.75
C ILE A 625 4.47 18.78 -13.49
N GLU A 626 3.88 18.26 -14.56
CA GLU A 626 2.83 17.23 -14.53
C GLU A 626 3.38 15.84 -14.84
N GLU A 627 4.34 15.79 -15.77
CA GLU A 627 4.91 14.53 -16.24
C GLU A 627 6.35 14.72 -16.72
N ILE A 628 7.19 13.72 -16.46
CA ILE A 628 8.50 13.53 -17.09
C ILE A 628 8.54 12.09 -17.58
N ASP A 629 8.96 11.89 -18.84
CA ASP A 629 9.24 10.56 -19.39
C ASP A 629 10.65 10.53 -19.98
N LEU A 630 11.49 9.66 -19.44
CA LEU A 630 12.82 9.32 -19.93
C LEU A 630 12.79 7.88 -20.45
N ASN A 631 12.59 7.70 -21.73
CA ASN A 631 12.42 6.38 -22.35
C ASN A 631 12.94 6.37 -23.79
N PRO A 632 14.11 5.73 -24.03
CA PRO A 632 14.89 4.97 -23.07
C PRO A 632 15.99 5.78 -22.35
N VAL A 633 16.40 5.27 -21.19
CA VAL A 633 17.66 5.61 -20.52
C VAL A 633 18.65 4.48 -20.80
N TRP A 634 19.75 4.79 -21.48
CA TRP A 634 20.85 3.85 -21.69
C TRP A 634 21.67 3.73 -20.41
N VAL A 635 21.94 2.47 -19.99
CA VAL A 635 22.76 2.15 -18.81
C VAL A 635 23.97 1.34 -19.24
N GLY A 636 25.16 1.96 -19.16
CA GLY A 636 26.43 1.34 -19.53
C GLY A 636 26.91 0.30 -18.52
N ALA A 637 28.08 -0.30 -18.78
CA ALA A 637 28.79 -1.10 -17.79
C ALA A 637 29.26 -0.20 -16.62
N GLU A 638 29.65 -0.81 -15.50
CA GLU A 638 30.15 -0.08 -14.33
C GLU A 638 31.27 0.90 -14.71
N GLY A 639 31.10 2.19 -14.35
CA GLY A 639 32.00 3.28 -14.72
C GLY A 639 31.75 3.91 -16.10
N GLU A 640 30.85 3.39 -16.93
CA GLU A 640 30.49 4.00 -18.22
C GLU A 640 29.35 5.01 -18.13
N GLY A 641 28.66 5.06 -16.99
CA GLY A 641 27.58 5.99 -16.73
C GLY A 641 26.23 5.60 -17.34
N VAL A 642 25.33 6.58 -17.31
CA VAL A 642 23.97 6.49 -17.85
C VAL A 642 23.65 7.71 -18.71
N MET A 643 22.66 7.58 -19.62
CA MET A 643 22.28 8.67 -20.50
C MET A 643 20.83 8.53 -20.95
N ALA A 644 19.98 9.53 -20.70
CA ALA A 644 18.65 9.57 -21.28
C ALA A 644 18.73 9.89 -22.78
N LEU A 645 18.25 8.97 -23.59
CA LEU A 645 18.28 9.06 -25.06
C LEU A 645 17.04 9.77 -25.61
N ASP A 646 15.91 9.72 -24.91
CA ASP A 646 14.72 10.51 -25.20
C ASP A 646 14.19 11.13 -23.90
N ALA A 647 13.59 12.29 -23.99
CA ALA A 647 13.05 13.00 -22.84
C ALA A 647 11.85 13.85 -23.24
N VAL A 648 10.78 13.74 -22.46
CA VAL A 648 9.58 14.57 -22.59
C VAL A 648 9.25 15.16 -21.21
N ILE A 649 8.95 16.44 -21.14
CA ILE A 649 8.41 17.13 -19.97
C ILE A 649 7.07 17.74 -20.34
N VAL A 650 6.06 17.46 -19.51
CA VAL A 650 4.74 18.12 -19.58
C VAL A 650 4.63 19.08 -18.42
N LYS A 651 4.36 20.34 -18.73
CA LYS A 651 4.18 21.39 -17.73
C LYS A 651 2.76 21.96 -17.76
N ARG A 652 2.30 22.35 -16.61
CA ARG A 652 1.09 23.17 -16.46
C ARG A 652 1.48 24.64 -16.50
N SER A 653 0.81 25.43 -17.35
CA SER A 653 1.00 26.88 -17.50
C SER A 653 0.05 27.67 -16.62
#